data_1a5235700af3ea32b90a0eab64d3c114
#
_entry.id   1a5235700af3ea32b90a0eab64d3c114
#
_cell.length_a   1.000
_cell.length_b   1.000
_cell.length_c   1.000
_cell.angle_alpha   90.00
_cell.angle_beta   90.00
_cell.angle_gamma   90.00
#
_symmetry.space_group_name_H-M   'P 1'
#
loop_
_entity.id
_entity.type
_entity.pdbx_description
1 polymer ?
#
loop_
_entity_poly.entity_id
_entity_poly.type
_entity_poly.pdbx_seq_one_letter_code
_entity_poly.pdbx_strand_id
1 'polypeptide(L)'
;MSHEREPTNTPARPEEPGPPESLDPPEEPGEPQAPDLSVVIPAYNERHRLTPTLDALTDYLSADEPRWGSWEIVVADDGSTDGTGDLVTTRRDPRLRLVTGEGNRGKGHALRLGVAVSRGRRVLVTDADLATPIEELERLDKALGEGDCAAIGSRSAPGATIGARQHRVRELLGRAGNALIRRTALPGIHDTQCGFKLYDGDRAREAYAASRVNGWGIDVEVLRHLRAAGLSVAEVPVRWSHRPGSKVGPLDYVRALTEITRIAARSVRPADVFAPFLFLLMSVALYSGRFFDPAGRYLPDSLRDQNQWEWFFAVTADNVAHFRNPLFTDLQGFPDGVNLMANTVMLGLSVPLAPLTLAAGPALTLSLVMTLGLAATAAAWYWLIVKYLVRSRVAAFLGAALAAFAPPMVSHAHAHPNFVVLFMVPLIIDRALRLCTGTRVVRDGVVLGLMAAYQVFLGEEPLLLTALGMLLFAAAYAVLRRDAARAAWRPLLRGVLIGAAVCLPLIVYPLVWQFAGPQSYTDIEHNPRSFNSPLALLSFAERSWLAGDADTAKALAFNTTEQNAFYGWPLALLALAIVVLLRKRAPVTALAFTAVAAAFLSLGREFRIPLTGVVLPGPWELLADKPLFEAVIESRVAMICAPALGMLLAVAVDRLLAVRPPATRYAGLLAVALALLPLVPAPLRAVDRAEVPSFIVDGTWASYVGEGESLVPVPLPDPSDADALHWQTEAGFGFALPGGYFNGPYGDERVGIYGAEPRFTSNLLREVRNTGEIPPVNDSWREQARVDLAYWKAGVLVLAPQPNDSALRATVEKLLGESGKWVGGVWVWDLHEGTRPRAAPITLP
;
A
#
# COMPACT_ATOMS: atom_id res chain seq x y z
N MET A 1 -5.59 12.85 -91.53
CA MET A 1 -4.75 12.00 -92.32
C MET A 1 -4.76 10.61 -91.73
N SER A 2 -5.74 9.82 -91.97
CA SER A 2 -5.99 8.88 -93.09
C SER A 2 -4.77 7.98 -93.39
N HIS A 3 -4.97 6.71 -92.92
CA HIS A 3 -4.75 5.62 -93.86
C HIS A 3 -5.39 4.30 -93.27
N GLU A 4 -6.55 3.97 -93.90
CA GLU A 4 -7.13 2.64 -94.00
C GLU A 4 -6.11 1.69 -94.67
N ARG A 5 -6.16 0.41 -94.19
CA ARG A 5 -5.88 -0.76 -95.12
C ARG A 5 -6.88 -1.88 -94.77
N GLU A 6 -7.52 -2.29 -95.85
CA GLU A 6 -8.46 -3.34 -96.04
C GLU A 6 -7.85 -4.78 -95.91
N PRO A 7 -8.72 -5.80 -95.86
CA PRO A 7 -8.40 -7.14 -95.39
C PRO A 7 -7.88 -8.07 -96.48
N THR A 8 -6.97 -8.96 -96.10
CA THR A 8 -6.59 -10.08 -96.99
C THR A 8 -7.30 -11.35 -96.55
N ASN A 9 -8.05 -11.87 -97.51
CA ASN A 9 -8.75 -13.16 -97.52
C ASN A 9 -7.75 -14.33 -97.58
N THR A 10 -7.86 -15.31 -96.59
CA THR A 10 -7.14 -16.57 -96.74
C THR A 10 -8.14 -17.74 -96.53
N PRO A 11 -8.06 -18.81 -97.21
CA PRO A 11 -9.16 -19.80 -97.38
C PRO A 11 -9.27 -20.80 -96.29
N ALA A 12 -10.51 -21.31 -96.07
CA ALA A 12 -10.97 -22.30 -95.10
C ALA A 12 -10.17 -23.55 -95.07
N ARG A 13 -9.74 -24.01 -93.89
CA ARG A 13 -9.33 -25.42 -93.63
C ARG A 13 -10.50 -26.27 -93.22
N PRO A 14 -10.49 -27.58 -93.54
CA PRO A 14 -11.57 -28.49 -93.23
C PRO A 14 -11.70 -28.77 -91.73
N GLU A 15 -12.95 -29.00 -91.36
CA GLU A 15 -13.34 -29.34 -89.98
C GLU A 15 -12.75 -30.69 -89.58
N GLU A 16 -12.00 -30.73 -88.46
CA GLU A 16 -11.64 -31.95 -87.75
C GLU A 16 -12.80 -32.35 -86.81
N PRO A 17 -13.04 -33.66 -86.59
CA PRO A 17 -14.13 -34.17 -85.72
C PRO A 17 -13.88 -33.78 -84.27
N GLY A 18 -14.92 -33.34 -83.59
CA GLY A 18 -14.92 -32.91 -82.22
C GLY A 18 -14.45 -34.05 -81.29
N PRO A 19 -13.80 -33.71 -80.15
CA PRO A 19 -13.41 -34.63 -79.12
C PRO A 19 -14.63 -35.37 -78.56
N PRO A 20 -14.49 -36.64 -78.08
CA PRO A 20 -15.57 -37.38 -77.42
C PRO A 20 -15.99 -36.71 -76.12
N GLU A 21 -17.28 -36.73 -75.79
CA GLU A 21 -17.85 -36.26 -74.48
C GLU A 21 -17.00 -36.76 -73.33
N SER A 22 -16.41 -35.81 -72.58
CA SER A 22 -15.74 -36.11 -71.38
C SER A 22 -16.75 -36.54 -70.30
N LEU A 23 -16.71 -37.81 -69.93
CA LEU A 23 -17.29 -38.29 -68.68
C LEU A 23 -16.75 -37.43 -67.55
N ASP A 24 -17.66 -36.78 -66.82
CA ASP A 24 -17.33 -36.10 -65.61
C ASP A 24 -16.49 -36.99 -64.67
N PRO A 25 -15.37 -36.51 -64.12
CA PRO A 25 -14.64 -37.29 -63.13
C PRO A 25 -15.56 -37.57 -61.95
N PRO A 26 -15.49 -38.78 -61.35
CA PRO A 26 -16.30 -39.06 -60.15
C PRO A 26 -16.06 -37.97 -59.10
N GLU A 27 -17.15 -37.38 -58.60
CA GLU A 27 -17.10 -36.45 -57.48
C GLU A 27 -16.20 -37.05 -56.40
N GLU A 28 -15.10 -36.37 -56.08
CA GLU A 28 -14.29 -36.70 -54.93
C GLU A 28 -15.27 -36.68 -53.69
N PRO A 29 -15.22 -37.65 -52.79
CA PRO A 29 -16.05 -37.67 -51.61
C PRO A 29 -15.79 -36.39 -50.81
N GLY A 30 -16.77 -35.48 -50.80
CA GLY A 30 -16.67 -34.20 -50.17
C GLY A 30 -16.09 -34.35 -48.76
N GLU A 31 -15.15 -33.51 -48.38
CA GLU A 31 -14.65 -33.49 -46.99
C GLU A 31 -15.82 -33.60 -46.04
N PRO A 32 -15.79 -34.50 -45.04
CA PRO A 32 -16.90 -34.70 -44.13
C PRO A 32 -17.18 -33.36 -43.43
N GLN A 33 -18.37 -32.82 -43.67
CA GLN A 33 -18.81 -31.54 -43.12
C GLN A 33 -18.60 -31.55 -41.61
N ALA A 34 -17.98 -30.47 -41.08
CA ALA A 34 -17.71 -30.31 -39.66
C ALA A 34 -19.04 -30.42 -38.87
N PRO A 35 -19.13 -31.24 -37.83
CA PRO A 35 -20.34 -31.34 -37.03
C PRO A 35 -20.71 -29.99 -36.40
N ASP A 36 -22.00 -29.78 -36.15
CA ASP A 36 -22.48 -28.55 -35.52
C ASP A 36 -22.05 -28.44 -34.04
N LEU A 37 -21.99 -29.61 -33.35
CA LEU A 37 -21.64 -29.72 -31.96
C LEU A 37 -20.64 -30.84 -31.69
N SER A 38 -19.57 -30.56 -30.96
CA SER A 38 -18.71 -31.57 -30.32
C SER A 38 -18.93 -31.52 -28.80
N VAL A 39 -19.18 -32.65 -28.18
CA VAL A 39 -19.25 -32.81 -26.71
C VAL A 39 -17.96 -33.45 -26.25
N VAL A 40 -17.15 -32.75 -25.44
CA VAL A 40 -15.85 -33.21 -24.92
C VAL A 40 -15.99 -33.62 -23.46
N ILE A 41 -15.69 -34.86 -23.13
CA ILE A 41 -15.78 -35.45 -21.80
C ILE A 41 -14.40 -35.92 -21.35
N PRO A 42 -13.76 -35.26 -20.36
CA PRO A 42 -12.54 -35.77 -19.73
C PRO A 42 -12.89 -36.98 -18.85
N ALA A 43 -12.15 -38.05 -18.97
CA ALA A 43 -12.38 -39.29 -18.22
C ALA A 43 -11.05 -39.82 -17.62
N TYR A 44 -11.09 -40.30 -16.39
CA TYR A 44 -10.03 -41.06 -15.74
C TYR A 44 -10.66 -42.05 -14.73
N ASN A 45 -10.68 -43.34 -15.08
CA ASN A 45 -11.32 -44.41 -14.30
C ASN A 45 -12.81 -44.09 -13.99
N GLU A 46 -13.59 -43.74 -15.01
CA GLU A 46 -14.99 -43.32 -14.91
C GLU A 46 -16.00 -44.32 -15.52
N ARG A 47 -15.63 -45.55 -15.68
CA ARG A 47 -16.42 -46.60 -16.34
C ARG A 47 -17.89 -46.63 -15.87
N HIS A 48 -18.12 -46.54 -14.54
CA HIS A 48 -19.48 -46.64 -13.98
C HIS A 48 -20.34 -45.39 -14.20
N ARG A 49 -19.70 -44.20 -14.32
CA ARG A 49 -20.41 -42.94 -14.54
C ARG A 49 -20.55 -42.59 -16.00
N LEU A 50 -19.58 -42.96 -16.79
CA LEU A 50 -19.57 -42.64 -18.21
C LEU A 50 -20.69 -43.34 -18.99
N THR A 51 -21.08 -44.58 -18.61
CA THR A 51 -22.16 -45.31 -19.26
C THR A 51 -23.49 -44.53 -19.27
N PRO A 52 -24.10 -44.17 -18.10
CA PRO A 52 -25.36 -43.43 -18.10
C PRO A 52 -25.17 -42.01 -18.68
N THR A 53 -23.99 -41.43 -18.62
CA THR A 53 -23.71 -40.11 -19.21
C THR A 53 -23.78 -40.18 -20.73
N LEU A 54 -23.14 -41.14 -21.34
CA LEU A 54 -23.18 -41.34 -22.81
C LEU A 54 -24.61 -41.62 -23.28
N ASP A 55 -25.38 -42.44 -22.55
CA ASP A 55 -26.79 -42.74 -22.90
C ASP A 55 -27.61 -41.43 -22.85
N ALA A 56 -27.56 -40.68 -21.76
CA ALA A 56 -28.30 -39.44 -21.63
C ALA A 56 -27.94 -38.38 -22.69
N LEU A 57 -26.64 -38.29 -23.05
CA LEU A 57 -26.19 -37.36 -24.10
C LEU A 57 -26.68 -37.78 -25.47
N THR A 58 -26.57 -39.11 -25.81
CA THR A 58 -26.99 -39.66 -27.10
C THR A 58 -28.51 -39.53 -27.28
N ASP A 59 -29.28 -39.88 -26.23
CA ASP A 59 -30.73 -39.76 -26.25
C ASP A 59 -31.20 -38.31 -26.42
N TYR A 60 -30.60 -37.37 -25.66
CA TYR A 60 -30.96 -35.96 -25.75
C TYR A 60 -30.64 -35.32 -27.08
N LEU A 61 -29.43 -35.58 -27.62
CA LEU A 61 -28.98 -34.99 -28.89
C LEU A 61 -29.69 -35.59 -30.09
N SER A 62 -30.07 -36.89 -30.02
CA SER A 62 -30.83 -37.57 -31.09
C SER A 62 -32.31 -37.23 -31.06
N ALA A 63 -32.86 -36.88 -29.90
CA ALA A 63 -34.31 -36.55 -29.78
C ALA A 63 -34.67 -35.23 -30.48
N ASP A 64 -33.74 -34.27 -30.63
CA ASP A 64 -33.96 -32.99 -31.27
C ASP A 64 -32.85 -32.67 -32.31
N GLU A 65 -32.69 -33.57 -33.27
CA GLU A 65 -31.76 -33.39 -34.39
C GLU A 65 -31.94 -32.07 -35.16
N PRO A 66 -33.16 -31.58 -35.43
CA PRO A 66 -33.32 -30.29 -36.11
C PRO A 66 -32.69 -29.12 -35.38
N ARG A 67 -32.54 -29.20 -34.07
CA ARG A 67 -31.92 -28.15 -33.25
C ARG A 67 -30.42 -28.29 -33.10
N TRP A 68 -29.96 -29.51 -32.85
CA TRP A 68 -28.54 -29.75 -32.56
C TRP A 68 -27.73 -30.04 -33.82
N GLY A 69 -28.38 -30.37 -34.94
CA GLY A 69 -27.72 -30.71 -36.20
C GLY A 69 -26.88 -31.97 -36.11
N SER A 70 -25.75 -31.95 -36.82
CA SER A 70 -24.78 -33.05 -36.72
C SER A 70 -23.93 -32.90 -35.46
N TRP A 71 -23.69 -33.98 -34.72
CA TRP A 71 -22.95 -33.97 -33.48
C TRP A 71 -21.96 -35.12 -33.33
N GLU A 72 -20.90 -34.90 -32.53
CA GLU A 72 -19.98 -35.94 -32.09
C GLU A 72 -19.76 -35.87 -30.57
N ILE A 73 -19.42 -36.97 -29.94
CA ILE A 73 -18.97 -37.04 -28.54
C ILE A 73 -17.52 -37.53 -28.54
N VAL A 74 -16.62 -36.75 -27.95
CA VAL A 74 -15.21 -37.08 -27.80
C VAL A 74 -14.93 -37.38 -26.34
N VAL A 75 -14.67 -38.59 -26.00
CA VAL A 75 -14.22 -39.04 -24.69
C VAL A 75 -12.69 -38.92 -24.65
N ALA A 76 -12.17 -38.03 -23.79
CA ALA A 76 -10.73 -37.84 -23.60
C ALA A 76 -10.28 -38.61 -22.36
N ASP A 77 -9.75 -39.79 -22.56
CA ASP A 77 -9.28 -40.70 -21.53
C ASP A 77 -7.82 -40.37 -21.13
N ASP A 78 -7.61 -39.98 -19.87
CA ASP A 78 -6.30 -39.64 -19.30
C ASP A 78 -5.54 -40.90 -18.80
N GLY A 79 -5.59 -41.97 -19.52
CA GLY A 79 -4.88 -43.23 -19.21
C GLY A 79 -5.62 -44.08 -18.14
N SER A 80 -6.92 -44.32 -18.31
CA SER A 80 -7.73 -45.18 -17.41
C SER A 80 -7.24 -46.62 -17.42
N THR A 81 -7.38 -47.29 -16.27
CA THR A 81 -7.04 -48.70 -16.05
C THR A 81 -8.23 -49.57 -15.71
N ASP A 82 -9.46 -48.98 -15.63
CA ASP A 82 -10.69 -49.68 -15.26
C ASP A 82 -11.55 -50.13 -16.43
N GLY A 83 -11.05 -50.00 -17.66
CA GLY A 83 -11.80 -50.30 -18.90
C GLY A 83 -12.74 -49.15 -19.34
N THR A 84 -12.51 -47.92 -18.91
CA THR A 84 -13.25 -46.73 -19.38
C THR A 84 -13.14 -46.57 -20.91
N GLY A 85 -11.93 -46.71 -21.47
CA GLY A 85 -11.70 -46.64 -22.93
C GLY A 85 -12.41 -47.75 -23.71
N ASP A 86 -12.38 -49.01 -23.20
CA ASP A 86 -13.02 -50.16 -23.82
C ASP A 86 -14.54 -49.95 -23.90
N LEU A 87 -15.15 -49.31 -22.92
CA LEU A 87 -16.58 -48.99 -22.93
C LEU A 87 -16.98 -48.14 -24.15
N VAL A 88 -16.15 -47.18 -24.53
CA VAL A 88 -16.42 -46.26 -25.65
C VAL A 88 -16.26 -47.02 -26.99
N THR A 89 -15.19 -47.76 -27.14
CA THR A 89 -14.91 -48.52 -28.38
C THR A 89 -15.90 -49.66 -28.62
N THR A 90 -16.41 -50.26 -27.57
CA THR A 90 -17.40 -51.39 -27.67
C THR A 90 -18.77 -50.92 -28.17
N ARG A 91 -19.14 -49.65 -28.01
CA ARG A 91 -20.46 -49.11 -28.44
C ARG A 91 -20.65 -49.01 -29.96
N ARG A 92 -19.55 -49.00 -30.74
CA ARG A 92 -19.56 -49.01 -32.22
C ARG A 92 -20.40 -47.88 -32.86
N ASP A 93 -20.63 -46.79 -32.17
CA ASP A 93 -21.31 -45.61 -32.71
C ASP A 93 -20.26 -44.70 -33.37
N PRO A 94 -20.36 -44.37 -34.68
CA PRO A 94 -19.39 -43.57 -35.42
C PRO A 94 -19.31 -42.11 -34.88
N ARG A 95 -20.30 -41.66 -34.14
CA ARG A 95 -20.34 -40.33 -33.50
C ARG A 95 -19.57 -40.28 -32.16
N LEU A 96 -19.26 -41.44 -31.57
CA LEU A 96 -18.46 -41.59 -30.39
C LEU A 96 -16.99 -41.78 -30.75
N ARG A 97 -16.13 -40.88 -30.25
CA ARG A 97 -14.69 -40.94 -30.49
C ARG A 97 -13.94 -41.01 -29.17
N LEU A 98 -12.94 -41.87 -29.10
CA LEU A 98 -12.03 -41.98 -27.99
C LEU A 98 -10.69 -41.35 -28.38
N VAL A 99 -10.15 -40.49 -27.49
CA VAL A 99 -8.76 -40.05 -27.53
C VAL A 99 -8.11 -40.41 -26.21
N THR A 100 -7.01 -41.17 -26.25
CA THR A 100 -6.32 -41.66 -25.03
C THR A 100 -4.97 -40.98 -24.87
N GLY A 101 -4.71 -40.47 -23.64
CA GLY A 101 -3.40 -39.94 -23.24
C GLY A 101 -2.45 -41.04 -22.77
N GLU A 102 -1.15 -40.80 -22.78
CA GLU A 102 -0.10 -41.72 -22.36
C GLU A 102 -0.07 -42.06 -20.87
N GLY A 103 -1.04 -41.58 -20.09
CA GLY A 103 -1.16 -41.76 -18.65
C GLY A 103 -1.83 -40.60 -17.96
N ASN A 104 -2.16 -40.74 -16.66
CA ASN A 104 -2.84 -39.69 -15.89
C ASN A 104 -1.95 -38.44 -15.69
N ARG A 105 -2.21 -37.40 -16.48
CA ARG A 105 -1.59 -36.08 -16.41
C ARG A 105 -2.53 -35.01 -15.82
N GLY A 106 -3.82 -35.35 -15.67
CA GLY A 106 -4.84 -34.53 -15.03
C GLY A 106 -5.90 -33.94 -15.97
N LYS A 107 -7.01 -33.46 -15.40
CA LYS A 107 -8.20 -32.98 -16.13
C LYS A 107 -7.87 -32.00 -17.27
N GLY A 108 -6.96 -31.07 -17.05
CA GLY A 108 -6.57 -30.10 -18.05
C GLY A 108 -5.86 -30.71 -19.25
N HIS A 109 -5.06 -31.76 -19.03
CA HIS A 109 -4.43 -32.52 -20.12
C HIS A 109 -5.48 -33.24 -20.95
N ALA A 110 -6.43 -33.99 -20.32
CA ALA A 110 -7.52 -34.67 -21.02
C ALA A 110 -8.36 -33.67 -21.83
N LEU A 111 -8.74 -32.53 -21.26
CA LEU A 111 -9.51 -31.50 -21.96
C LEU A 111 -8.77 -30.95 -23.19
N ARG A 112 -7.47 -30.68 -23.09
CA ARG A 112 -6.68 -30.25 -24.27
C ARG A 112 -6.68 -31.28 -25.37
N LEU A 113 -6.49 -32.55 -25.02
CA LEU A 113 -6.54 -33.67 -26.03
C LEU A 113 -7.89 -33.73 -26.69
N GLY A 114 -8.98 -33.75 -25.93
CA GLY A 114 -10.33 -33.87 -26.46
C GLY A 114 -10.73 -32.68 -27.33
N VAL A 115 -10.45 -31.44 -26.87
CA VAL A 115 -10.75 -30.22 -27.64
C VAL A 115 -9.91 -30.12 -28.91
N ALA A 116 -8.63 -30.55 -28.88
CA ALA A 116 -7.77 -30.53 -30.06
C ALA A 116 -8.27 -31.42 -31.20
N VAL A 117 -8.89 -32.57 -30.91
CA VAL A 117 -9.45 -33.50 -31.91
C VAL A 117 -10.92 -33.24 -32.22
N SER A 118 -11.59 -32.34 -31.48
CA SER A 118 -12.97 -31.94 -31.75
C SER A 118 -13.08 -31.17 -33.08
N ARG A 119 -14.19 -31.41 -33.84
CA ARG A 119 -14.40 -30.81 -35.17
C ARG A 119 -15.58 -29.84 -35.18
N GLY A 120 -16.43 -29.87 -34.13
CA GLY A 120 -17.67 -29.08 -34.08
C GLY A 120 -17.47 -27.57 -34.19
N ARG A 121 -18.45 -26.91 -34.80
CA ARG A 121 -18.57 -25.46 -34.82
C ARG A 121 -18.77 -24.90 -33.40
N ARG A 122 -19.43 -25.68 -32.53
CA ARG A 122 -19.56 -25.43 -31.08
C ARG A 122 -18.90 -26.59 -30.33
N VAL A 123 -18.27 -26.27 -29.20
CA VAL A 123 -17.64 -27.29 -28.34
C VAL A 123 -18.23 -27.15 -26.94
N LEU A 124 -18.98 -28.18 -26.52
CA LEU A 124 -19.43 -28.36 -25.15
C LEU A 124 -18.40 -29.18 -24.38
N VAL A 125 -17.89 -28.63 -23.28
CA VAL A 125 -17.13 -29.38 -22.28
C VAL A 125 -18.09 -29.77 -21.16
N THR A 126 -18.12 -31.07 -20.79
CA THR A 126 -18.91 -31.55 -19.66
C THR A 126 -18.15 -32.61 -18.86
N ASP A 127 -18.42 -32.68 -17.54
CA ASP A 127 -17.83 -33.72 -16.69
C ASP A 127 -18.53 -35.08 -16.90
N ALA A 128 -17.79 -36.18 -16.68
CA ALA A 128 -18.28 -37.56 -16.89
C ALA A 128 -19.45 -38.00 -16.02
N ASP A 129 -19.89 -37.17 -15.04
CA ASP A 129 -20.98 -37.49 -14.09
C ASP A 129 -22.26 -36.69 -14.34
N LEU A 130 -22.30 -35.82 -15.36
CA LEU A 130 -23.43 -34.93 -15.65
C LEU A 130 -24.03 -34.29 -14.38
N ALA A 131 -23.16 -33.77 -13.51
CA ALA A 131 -23.60 -33.01 -12.34
C ALA A 131 -24.46 -31.77 -12.72
N THR A 132 -24.24 -31.23 -13.91
CA THR A 132 -25.13 -30.29 -14.62
C THR A 132 -25.87 -31.09 -15.68
N PRO A 133 -27.22 -31.15 -15.64
CA PRO A 133 -28.01 -31.88 -16.63
C PRO A 133 -27.82 -31.35 -18.05
N ILE A 134 -27.90 -32.25 -19.06
CA ILE A 134 -27.65 -31.86 -20.46
C ILE A 134 -28.66 -30.83 -20.99
N GLU A 135 -29.88 -30.79 -20.45
CA GLU A 135 -30.91 -29.85 -20.84
C GLU A 135 -30.52 -28.38 -20.62
N GLU A 136 -29.56 -28.14 -19.73
CA GLU A 136 -28.99 -26.78 -19.52
C GLU A 136 -28.19 -26.31 -20.74
N LEU A 137 -27.88 -27.17 -21.69
CA LEU A 137 -27.22 -26.84 -22.96
C LEU A 137 -28.04 -25.79 -23.73
N GLU A 138 -29.36 -25.84 -23.69
CA GLU A 138 -30.23 -24.88 -24.38
C GLU A 138 -30.00 -23.43 -23.88
N ARG A 139 -29.78 -23.27 -22.59
CA ARG A 139 -29.52 -21.95 -21.99
C ARG A 139 -28.14 -21.41 -22.38
N LEU A 140 -27.15 -22.29 -22.42
CA LEU A 140 -25.80 -21.90 -22.83
C LEU A 140 -25.76 -21.59 -24.33
N ASP A 141 -26.46 -22.35 -25.15
CA ASP A 141 -26.54 -22.15 -26.60
C ASP A 141 -27.18 -20.78 -26.92
N LYS A 142 -28.28 -20.46 -26.25
CA LYS A 142 -28.93 -19.16 -26.38
C LYS A 142 -27.96 -18.01 -26.03
N ALA A 143 -27.25 -18.13 -24.92
CA ALA A 143 -26.30 -17.11 -24.48
C ALA A 143 -25.13 -16.95 -25.48
N LEU A 144 -24.63 -18.06 -26.04
CA LEU A 144 -23.58 -18.05 -27.05
C LEU A 144 -24.08 -17.37 -28.34
N GLY A 145 -25.36 -17.58 -28.73
CA GLY A 145 -26.00 -16.97 -29.90
C GLY A 145 -26.18 -15.43 -29.79
N GLU A 146 -26.09 -14.86 -28.62
CA GLU A 146 -26.18 -13.42 -28.38
C GLU A 146 -24.85 -12.66 -28.61
N GLY A 147 -23.81 -13.33 -29.15
CA GLY A 147 -22.53 -12.71 -29.55
C GLY A 147 -21.37 -12.92 -28.61
N ASP A 148 -21.53 -13.77 -27.60
CA ASP A 148 -20.45 -14.22 -26.73
C ASP A 148 -19.63 -15.37 -27.36
N CYS A 149 -18.33 -15.46 -27.07
CA CYS A 149 -17.48 -16.54 -27.56
C CYS A 149 -17.50 -17.80 -26.68
N ALA A 150 -18.02 -17.67 -25.46
CA ALA A 150 -18.21 -18.75 -24.50
C ALA A 150 -19.38 -18.46 -23.59
N ALA A 151 -20.17 -19.50 -23.32
CA ALA A 151 -21.22 -19.52 -22.28
C ALA A 151 -20.85 -20.55 -21.22
N ILE A 152 -20.73 -20.13 -19.96
CA ILE A 152 -20.31 -21.01 -18.85
C ILE A 152 -21.43 -21.17 -17.84
N GLY A 153 -21.67 -22.40 -17.43
CA GLY A 153 -22.57 -22.70 -16.33
C GLY A 153 -22.06 -22.13 -15.03
N SER A 154 -22.96 -21.56 -14.21
CA SER A 154 -22.60 -20.97 -12.91
C SER A 154 -23.56 -21.47 -11.82
N ARG A 155 -22.96 -21.96 -10.74
CA ARG A 155 -23.66 -22.35 -9.49
C ARG A 155 -23.87 -21.16 -8.57
N SER A 156 -23.19 -20.05 -8.86
CA SER A 156 -23.16 -18.83 -8.04
C SER A 156 -23.92 -17.66 -8.67
N ALA A 157 -24.39 -17.77 -9.90
CA ALA A 157 -25.17 -16.74 -10.56
C ALA A 157 -26.60 -16.69 -10.00
N PRO A 158 -27.24 -15.49 -9.95
CA PRO A 158 -28.63 -15.36 -9.54
C PRO A 158 -29.55 -16.24 -10.41
N GLY A 159 -30.38 -17.09 -9.79
CA GLY A 159 -31.27 -18.04 -10.47
C GLY A 159 -30.68 -19.47 -10.63
N ALA A 160 -29.46 -19.73 -10.19
CA ALA A 160 -28.90 -21.07 -10.14
C ALA A 160 -29.63 -21.93 -9.07
N THR A 161 -29.88 -23.20 -9.41
CA THR A 161 -30.55 -24.15 -8.51
C THR A 161 -29.60 -25.27 -8.11
N ILE A 162 -29.37 -25.44 -6.80
CA ILE A 162 -28.51 -26.48 -6.23
C ILE A 162 -29.38 -27.55 -5.62
N GLY A 163 -29.38 -28.74 -6.18
CA GLY A 163 -30.10 -29.90 -5.67
C GLY A 163 -29.44 -30.50 -4.41
N ALA A 164 -28.56 -31.48 -4.57
CA ALA A 164 -27.77 -32.04 -3.48
C ALA A 164 -26.57 -31.14 -3.16
N ARG A 165 -26.40 -30.74 -1.87
CA ARG A 165 -25.25 -29.89 -1.43
C ARG A 165 -24.03 -30.73 -1.11
N GLN A 166 -22.85 -30.13 -1.28
CA GLN A 166 -21.57 -30.68 -0.82
C GLN A 166 -21.39 -30.48 0.68
N HIS A 167 -20.41 -31.18 1.28
CA HIS A 167 -20.02 -30.97 2.68
C HIS A 167 -19.57 -29.51 2.89
N ARG A 168 -20.01 -28.89 4.00
CA ARG A 168 -19.81 -27.44 4.31
C ARG A 168 -18.36 -26.94 4.16
N VAL A 169 -17.36 -27.75 4.54
CA VAL A 169 -15.94 -27.39 4.41
C VAL A 169 -15.52 -27.27 2.94
N ARG A 170 -15.97 -28.20 2.05
CA ARG A 170 -15.69 -28.12 0.61
C ARG A 170 -16.35 -26.90 -0.04
N GLU A 171 -17.57 -26.59 0.35
CA GLU A 171 -18.28 -25.40 -0.13
C GLU A 171 -17.55 -24.12 0.28
N LEU A 172 -17.04 -24.03 1.52
CA LEU A 172 -16.26 -22.87 2.02
C LEU A 172 -14.93 -22.73 1.24
N LEU A 173 -14.18 -23.83 1.05
CA LEU A 173 -12.94 -23.83 0.28
C LEU A 173 -13.16 -23.45 -1.19
N GLY A 174 -14.25 -23.96 -1.81
CA GLY A 174 -14.63 -23.59 -3.17
C GLY A 174 -14.97 -22.09 -3.28
N ARG A 175 -15.71 -21.53 -2.33
CA ARG A 175 -16.03 -20.09 -2.26
C ARG A 175 -14.77 -19.23 -2.07
N ALA A 176 -13.85 -19.67 -1.21
CA ALA A 176 -12.57 -18.99 -1.00
C ALA A 176 -11.72 -19.04 -2.26
N GLY A 177 -11.61 -20.20 -2.92
CA GLY A 177 -10.91 -20.36 -4.20
C GLY A 177 -11.49 -19.46 -5.30
N ASN A 178 -12.80 -19.46 -5.49
CA ASN A 178 -13.46 -18.57 -6.46
C ASN A 178 -13.29 -17.07 -6.09
N ALA A 179 -13.26 -16.72 -4.81
CA ALA A 179 -12.97 -15.35 -4.38
C ALA A 179 -11.54 -14.92 -4.72
N LEU A 180 -10.58 -15.82 -4.56
CA LEU A 180 -9.18 -15.60 -4.95
C LEU A 180 -9.06 -15.42 -6.47
N ILE A 181 -9.63 -16.33 -7.26
CA ILE A 181 -9.64 -16.26 -8.73
C ILE A 181 -10.21 -14.92 -9.21
N ARG A 182 -11.35 -14.50 -8.64
CA ARG A 182 -11.97 -13.20 -8.99
C ARG A 182 -11.10 -12.00 -8.66
N ARG A 183 -10.29 -12.10 -7.59
CA ARG A 183 -9.41 -10.99 -7.18
C ARG A 183 -8.13 -10.93 -8.00
N THR A 184 -7.63 -12.06 -8.48
CA THR A 184 -6.29 -12.18 -9.05
C THR A 184 -6.26 -12.50 -10.54
N ALA A 185 -7.05 -13.47 -11.00
CA ALA A 185 -6.94 -14.03 -12.36
C ALA A 185 -8.08 -13.61 -13.30
N LEU A 186 -9.34 -13.64 -12.84
CA LEU A 186 -10.54 -13.40 -13.67
C LEU A 186 -11.57 -12.51 -12.97
N PRO A 187 -11.38 -11.18 -12.93
CA PRO A 187 -12.37 -10.27 -12.36
C PRO A 187 -13.72 -10.36 -13.09
N GLY A 188 -14.81 -10.50 -12.32
CA GLY A 188 -16.19 -10.44 -12.85
C GLY A 188 -16.83 -11.78 -13.18
N ILE A 189 -16.13 -12.91 -13.16
CA ILE A 189 -16.72 -14.27 -13.27
C ILE A 189 -16.88 -14.84 -11.86
N HIS A 190 -18.09 -15.32 -11.53
CA HIS A 190 -18.43 -15.80 -10.18
C HIS A 190 -18.12 -17.29 -9.98
N ASP A 191 -18.28 -18.12 -11.02
CA ASP A 191 -17.99 -19.54 -10.97
C ASP A 191 -17.20 -20.02 -12.18
N THR A 192 -15.89 -20.12 -12.04
CA THR A 192 -15.00 -20.61 -13.10
C THR A 192 -14.90 -22.13 -13.15
N GLN A 193 -15.32 -22.83 -12.09
CA GLN A 193 -15.07 -24.26 -11.85
C GLN A 193 -16.27 -25.15 -12.17
N CYS A 194 -17.38 -24.61 -12.68
CA CYS A 194 -18.46 -25.44 -13.20
C CYS A 194 -18.00 -26.18 -14.45
N GLY A 195 -18.07 -27.52 -14.47
CA GLY A 195 -17.58 -28.36 -15.56
C GLY A 195 -18.45 -28.34 -16.84
N PHE A 196 -19.46 -27.49 -16.95
CA PHE A 196 -20.40 -27.40 -18.06
C PHE A 196 -20.24 -26.06 -18.79
N LYS A 197 -19.58 -26.08 -19.94
CA LYS A 197 -19.20 -24.88 -20.69
C LYS A 197 -19.33 -25.08 -22.19
N LEU A 198 -20.00 -24.19 -22.89
CA LEU A 198 -20.17 -24.16 -24.32
C LEU A 198 -19.28 -23.05 -24.91
N TYR A 199 -18.57 -23.36 -25.97
CA TYR A 199 -17.66 -22.46 -26.63
C TYR A 199 -17.93 -22.41 -28.14
N ASP A 200 -17.59 -21.30 -28.78
CA ASP A 200 -17.26 -21.30 -30.21
C ASP A 200 -16.09 -22.28 -30.47
N GLY A 201 -16.22 -23.16 -31.46
CA GLY A 201 -15.26 -24.25 -31.65
C GLY A 201 -13.85 -23.80 -31.93
N ASP A 202 -13.67 -22.82 -32.82
CA ASP A 202 -12.34 -22.32 -33.20
C ASP A 202 -11.69 -21.61 -32.01
N ARG A 203 -12.44 -20.79 -31.27
CA ARG A 203 -11.97 -20.13 -30.07
C ARG A 203 -11.64 -21.10 -28.93
N ALA A 204 -12.39 -22.19 -28.79
CA ALA A 204 -12.05 -23.26 -27.87
C ALA A 204 -10.69 -23.86 -28.21
N ARG A 205 -10.51 -24.30 -29.45
CA ARG A 205 -9.26 -24.94 -29.93
C ARG A 205 -8.06 -24.01 -29.72
N GLU A 206 -8.19 -22.72 -30.08
CA GLU A 206 -7.15 -21.70 -29.85
C GLU A 206 -6.81 -21.56 -28.35
N ALA A 207 -7.81 -21.41 -27.51
CA ALA A 207 -7.62 -21.15 -26.06
C ALA A 207 -7.06 -22.38 -25.33
N TYR A 208 -7.54 -23.59 -25.65
CA TYR A 208 -7.01 -24.82 -25.06
C TYR A 208 -5.59 -25.14 -25.56
N ALA A 209 -5.27 -24.88 -26.81
CA ALA A 209 -3.92 -25.04 -27.35
C ALA A 209 -2.91 -24.08 -26.69
N ALA A 210 -3.33 -22.87 -26.36
CA ALA A 210 -2.49 -21.90 -25.67
C ALA A 210 -2.30 -22.20 -24.16
N SER A 211 -3.14 -23.09 -23.60
CA SER A 211 -3.12 -23.42 -22.17
C SER A 211 -2.01 -24.42 -21.84
N ARG A 212 -1.43 -24.27 -20.62
CA ARG A 212 -0.29 -25.08 -20.15
C ARG A 212 -0.58 -25.86 -18.87
N VAL A 213 -1.68 -25.54 -18.17
CA VAL A 213 -2.06 -26.18 -16.92
C VAL A 213 -2.64 -27.58 -17.23
N ASN A 214 -2.17 -28.60 -16.50
CA ASN A 214 -2.64 -29.96 -16.65
C ASN A 214 -3.75 -30.36 -15.67
N GLY A 215 -3.87 -29.65 -14.55
CA GLY A 215 -4.81 -29.92 -13.45
C GLY A 215 -6.11 -29.14 -13.54
N TRP A 216 -6.66 -28.87 -12.37
CA TRP A 216 -7.96 -28.20 -12.17
C TRP A 216 -7.97 -26.71 -12.51
N GLY A 217 -6.81 -26.05 -12.60
CA GLY A 217 -6.66 -24.65 -12.98
C GLY A 217 -6.93 -24.37 -14.46
N ILE A 218 -7.11 -25.39 -15.31
CA ILE A 218 -7.31 -25.25 -16.77
C ILE A 218 -8.48 -24.33 -17.11
N ASP A 219 -9.60 -24.47 -16.38
CA ASP A 219 -10.79 -23.65 -16.58
C ASP A 219 -10.50 -22.15 -16.42
N VAL A 220 -9.66 -21.80 -15.44
CA VAL A 220 -9.23 -20.41 -15.21
C VAL A 220 -8.30 -19.93 -16.32
N GLU A 221 -7.38 -20.77 -16.79
CA GLU A 221 -6.41 -20.40 -17.82
C GLU A 221 -7.09 -20.17 -19.18
N VAL A 222 -8.00 -21.07 -19.59
CA VAL A 222 -8.78 -20.96 -20.84
C VAL A 222 -9.63 -19.68 -20.85
N LEU A 223 -10.44 -19.45 -19.82
CA LEU A 223 -11.27 -18.25 -19.72
C LEU A 223 -10.43 -16.97 -19.72
N ARG A 224 -9.24 -17.02 -19.17
CA ARG A 224 -8.29 -15.90 -19.20
C ARG A 224 -7.75 -15.66 -20.60
N HIS A 225 -7.42 -16.71 -21.39
CA HIS A 225 -6.99 -16.55 -22.76
C HIS A 225 -8.08 -15.89 -23.62
N LEU A 226 -9.32 -16.33 -23.48
CA LEU A 226 -10.45 -15.71 -24.18
C LEU A 226 -10.60 -14.22 -23.82
N ARG A 227 -10.56 -13.89 -22.54
CA ARG A 227 -10.62 -12.49 -22.08
C ARG A 227 -9.43 -11.64 -22.49
N ALA A 228 -8.22 -12.21 -22.52
CA ALA A 228 -7.02 -11.50 -22.98
C ALA A 228 -7.08 -11.18 -24.49
N ALA A 229 -7.77 -12.02 -25.27
CA ALA A 229 -8.08 -11.78 -26.67
C ALA A 229 -9.20 -10.73 -26.88
N GLY A 230 -9.79 -10.20 -25.80
CA GLY A 230 -10.89 -9.22 -25.86
C GLY A 230 -12.27 -9.84 -26.11
N LEU A 231 -12.38 -11.16 -25.99
CA LEU A 231 -13.62 -11.90 -26.22
C LEU A 231 -14.50 -11.92 -24.97
N SER A 232 -15.81 -11.86 -25.16
CA SER A 232 -16.82 -11.89 -24.10
C SER A 232 -17.13 -13.32 -23.66
N VAL A 233 -17.54 -13.46 -22.39
CA VAL A 233 -17.92 -14.73 -21.77
C VAL A 233 -19.20 -14.52 -20.99
N ALA A 234 -20.28 -15.20 -21.37
CA ALA A 234 -21.55 -15.20 -20.65
C ALA A 234 -21.51 -16.16 -19.46
N GLU A 235 -22.03 -15.73 -18.31
CA GLU A 235 -22.20 -16.58 -17.13
C GLU A 235 -23.67 -16.92 -16.95
N VAL A 236 -24.05 -18.19 -17.14
CA VAL A 236 -25.42 -18.66 -17.21
C VAL A 236 -25.77 -19.45 -15.94
N PRO A 237 -26.85 -19.11 -15.21
CA PRO A 237 -27.30 -19.88 -14.05
C PRO A 237 -27.81 -21.24 -14.48
N VAL A 238 -27.29 -22.32 -13.85
CA VAL A 238 -27.65 -23.72 -14.19
C VAL A 238 -28.16 -24.48 -12.96
N ARG A 239 -28.93 -25.56 -13.23
CA ARG A 239 -29.22 -26.58 -12.23
C ARG A 239 -27.97 -27.45 -12.03
N TRP A 240 -27.60 -27.69 -10.80
CA TRP A 240 -26.44 -28.51 -10.46
C TRP A 240 -26.75 -29.41 -9.26
N SER A 241 -26.34 -30.65 -9.33
CA SER A 241 -26.51 -31.61 -8.24
C SER A 241 -25.22 -32.38 -7.99
N HIS A 242 -24.82 -32.44 -6.71
CA HIS A 242 -23.64 -33.23 -6.34
C HIS A 242 -23.87 -34.72 -6.61
N ARG A 243 -22.91 -35.34 -7.34
CA ARG A 243 -22.88 -36.79 -7.56
C ARG A 243 -21.83 -37.44 -6.65
N PRO A 244 -22.14 -38.55 -5.95
CA PRO A 244 -21.18 -39.26 -5.12
C PRO A 244 -19.98 -39.81 -5.90
N GLY A 245 -18.83 -39.98 -5.23
CA GLY A 245 -17.61 -40.56 -5.85
C GLY A 245 -16.62 -39.51 -6.42
N SER A 246 -16.67 -38.26 -5.95
CA SER A 246 -15.67 -37.26 -6.34
C SER A 246 -14.24 -37.69 -5.99
N LYS A 247 -13.32 -37.63 -6.99
CA LYS A 247 -11.89 -38.02 -6.86
C LYS A 247 -11.01 -36.87 -6.35
N VAL A 248 -11.58 -35.69 -6.02
CA VAL A 248 -10.83 -34.53 -5.53
C VAL A 248 -10.45 -34.74 -4.07
N GLY A 249 -9.17 -34.95 -3.81
CA GLY A 249 -8.58 -35.08 -2.48
C GLY A 249 -8.13 -33.73 -1.89
N PRO A 250 -7.76 -33.69 -0.58
CA PRO A 250 -7.24 -32.47 0.05
C PRO A 250 -6.00 -31.87 -0.64
N LEU A 251 -5.10 -32.71 -1.15
CA LEU A 251 -3.90 -32.28 -1.87
C LEU A 251 -4.22 -31.64 -3.23
N ASP A 252 -5.35 -31.98 -3.84
CA ASP A 252 -5.75 -31.39 -5.12
C ASP A 252 -6.18 -29.93 -4.95
N TYR A 253 -6.71 -29.54 -3.79
CA TYR A 253 -6.97 -28.13 -3.46
C TYR A 253 -5.66 -27.32 -3.37
N VAL A 254 -4.63 -27.89 -2.77
CA VAL A 254 -3.30 -27.24 -2.70
C VAL A 254 -2.68 -27.11 -4.09
N ARG A 255 -2.78 -28.18 -4.92
CA ARG A 255 -2.32 -28.13 -6.31
C ARG A 255 -3.10 -27.12 -7.14
N ALA A 256 -4.43 -27.12 -7.05
CA ALA A 256 -5.25 -26.12 -7.73
C ALA A 256 -4.91 -24.70 -7.29
N LEU A 257 -4.68 -24.46 -6.00
CA LEU A 257 -4.25 -23.16 -5.48
C LEU A 257 -2.88 -22.74 -6.04
N THR A 258 -1.91 -23.66 -6.11
CA THR A 258 -0.60 -23.38 -6.72
C THR A 258 -0.71 -23.10 -8.22
N GLU A 259 -1.57 -23.79 -8.94
CA GLU A 259 -1.85 -23.51 -10.35
C GLU A 259 -2.49 -22.15 -10.55
N ILE A 260 -3.50 -21.80 -9.75
CA ILE A 260 -4.16 -20.49 -9.77
C ILE A 260 -3.16 -19.37 -9.46
N THR A 261 -2.30 -19.54 -8.45
CA THR A 261 -1.26 -18.56 -8.13
C THR A 261 -0.24 -18.40 -9.26
N ARG A 262 0.16 -19.48 -9.93
CA ARG A 262 1.01 -19.43 -11.13
C ARG A 262 0.33 -18.71 -12.30
N ILE A 263 -0.97 -18.99 -12.54
CA ILE A 263 -1.76 -18.29 -13.56
C ILE A 263 -1.84 -16.79 -13.23
N ALA A 264 -2.12 -16.45 -11.98
CA ALA A 264 -2.17 -15.07 -11.49
C ALA A 264 -0.81 -14.38 -11.63
N ALA A 265 0.30 -15.05 -11.23
CA ALA A 265 1.65 -14.54 -11.37
C ALA A 265 2.05 -14.25 -12.83
N ARG A 266 1.64 -15.13 -13.77
CA ARG A 266 1.83 -14.90 -15.22
C ARG A 266 1.02 -13.71 -15.75
N SER A 267 0.01 -13.23 -15.00
CA SER A 267 -0.76 -12.04 -15.36
C SER A 267 -0.15 -10.74 -14.85
N VAL A 268 0.72 -10.81 -13.85
CA VAL A 268 1.42 -9.65 -13.33
C VAL A 268 2.48 -9.20 -14.35
N ARG A 269 2.39 -7.97 -14.78
CA ARG A 269 3.41 -7.41 -15.67
C ARG A 269 4.74 -7.31 -14.91
N PRO A 270 5.88 -7.68 -15.49
CA PRO A 270 7.17 -7.57 -14.80
C PRO A 270 7.43 -6.19 -14.20
N ALA A 271 7.01 -5.13 -14.87
CA ALA A 271 7.13 -3.77 -14.37
C ALA A 271 6.37 -3.52 -13.05
N ASP A 272 5.24 -4.22 -12.82
CA ASP A 272 4.43 -4.06 -11.61
C ASP A 272 5.05 -4.78 -10.38
N VAL A 273 6.05 -5.66 -10.61
CA VAL A 273 6.91 -6.25 -9.57
C VAL A 273 8.20 -5.47 -9.41
N PHE A 274 8.77 -5.03 -10.54
CA PHE A 274 10.06 -4.35 -10.55
C PHE A 274 9.98 -2.94 -9.96
N ALA A 275 8.87 -2.20 -10.16
CA ALA A 275 8.71 -0.87 -9.62
C ALA A 275 8.75 -0.82 -8.07
N PRO A 276 7.98 -1.64 -7.31
CA PRO A 276 8.11 -1.72 -5.85
C PRO A 276 9.52 -2.11 -5.38
N PHE A 277 10.19 -3.00 -6.10
CA PHE A 277 11.57 -3.37 -5.80
C PHE A 277 12.54 -2.20 -5.98
N LEU A 278 12.39 -1.41 -7.04
CA LEU A 278 13.19 -0.19 -7.24
C LEU A 278 12.90 0.85 -6.14
N PHE A 279 11.66 1.03 -5.72
CA PHE A 279 11.34 1.91 -4.59
C PHE A 279 12.01 1.44 -3.30
N LEU A 280 12.07 0.13 -3.05
CA LEU A 280 12.80 -0.40 -1.92
C LEU A 280 14.30 -0.09 -2.02
N LEU A 281 14.91 -0.28 -3.19
CA LEU A 281 16.31 0.07 -3.41
C LEU A 281 16.57 1.57 -3.22
N MET A 282 15.68 2.44 -3.71
CA MET A 282 15.77 3.90 -3.50
C MET A 282 15.68 4.23 -2.00
N SER A 283 14.78 3.57 -1.27
CA SER A 283 14.63 3.75 0.17
C SER A 283 15.88 3.29 0.94
N VAL A 284 16.41 2.11 0.62
CA VAL A 284 17.66 1.60 1.22
C VAL A 284 18.83 2.52 0.89
N ALA A 285 18.91 3.05 -0.34
CA ALA A 285 19.95 4.01 -0.73
C ALA A 285 19.85 5.32 0.07
N LEU A 286 18.63 5.82 0.32
CA LEU A 286 18.42 7.01 1.15
C LEU A 286 18.90 6.80 2.58
N TYR A 287 18.60 5.63 3.18
CA TYR A 287 18.99 5.28 4.54
C TYR A 287 20.34 4.54 4.64
N SER A 288 21.14 4.47 3.56
CA SER A 288 22.35 3.63 3.50
C SER A 288 23.35 3.89 4.62
N GLY A 289 23.43 5.12 5.13
CA GLY A 289 24.31 5.48 6.25
C GLY A 289 23.95 4.83 7.59
N ARG A 290 22.69 4.37 7.76
CA ARG A 290 22.17 3.80 8.99
C ARG A 290 21.64 2.36 8.83
N PHE A 291 21.15 2.02 7.65
CA PHE A 291 20.39 0.79 7.42
C PHE A 291 21.11 -0.50 7.83
N PHE A 292 22.43 -0.56 7.63
CA PHE A 292 23.24 -1.75 7.92
C PHE A 292 23.78 -1.79 9.36
N ASP A 293 23.69 -0.67 10.08
CA ASP A 293 24.05 -0.57 11.49
C ASP A 293 23.09 0.39 12.22
N PRO A 294 21.83 -0.04 12.43
CA PRO A 294 20.81 0.86 12.98
C PRO A 294 21.03 1.21 14.46
N ALA A 295 21.74 0.41 15.21
CA ALA A 295 22.02 0.64 16.62
C ALA A 295 23.22 1.57 16.82
N GLY A 296 24.32 1.35 16.07
CA GLY A 296 25.55 2.13 16.19
C GLY A 296 25.54 3.47 15.44
N ARG A 297 24.51 3.73 14.59
CA ARG A 297 24.45 4.94 13.74
C ARG A 297 23.29 5.86 14.10
N TYR A 298 23.56 7.15 14.10
CA TYR A 298 22.64 8.21 14.44
C TYR A 298 22.46 9.19 13.27
N LEU A 299 21.23 9.68 13.07
CA LEU A 299 20.90 10.72 12.11
C LEU A 299 21.00 12.10 12.78
N PRO A 300 22.10 12.85 12.65
CA PRO A 300 22.28 14.11 13.39
C PRO A 300 21.26 15.17 13.00
N ASP A 301 20.74 15.11 11.76
CA ASP A 301 19.75 16.04 11.26
C ASP A 301 18.31 15.69 11.73
N SER A 302 18.13 14.65 12.55
CA SER A 302 16.85 14.31 13.19
C SER A 302 16.49 15.20 14.38
N LEU A 303 17.37 16.06 14.82
CA LEU A 303 17.15 16.98 15.95
C LEU A 303 16.66 16.26 17.23
N ARG A 304 17.18 15.06 17.51
CA ARG A 304 16.79 14.17 18.63
C ARG A 304 15.50 13.39 18.43
N ASP A 305 14.73 13.62 17.38
CA ASP A 305 13.51 12.87 17.07
C ASP A 305 13.76 11.36 16.95
N GLN A 306 14.97 10.95 16.49
CA GLN A 306 15.34 9.52 16.45
C GLN A 306 15.27 8.88 17.83
N ASN A 307 15.80 9.53 18.88
CA ASN A 307 15.76 9.01 20.25
C ASN A 307 14.32 8.93 20.76
N GLN A 308 13.50 9.93 20.47
CA GLN A 308 12.08 9.94 20.82
C GLN A 308 11.32 8.80 20.16
N TRP A 309 11.48 8.58 18.85
CA TRP A 309 10.75 7.53 18.14
C TRP A 309 11.24 6.11 18.51
N GLU A 310 12.53 5.92 18.71
CA GLU A 310 13.05 4.66 19.23
C GLU A 310 12.47 4.36 20.61
N TRP A 311 12.41 5.38 21.47
CA TRP A 311 11.80 5.27 22.80
C TRP A 311 10.31 4.94 22.72
N PHE A 312 9.53 5.58 21.81
CA PHE A 312 8.12 5.28 21.62
C PHE A 312 7.86 3.82 21.19
N PHE A 313 8.67 3.27 20.30
CA PHE A 313 8.58 1.85 19.95
C PHE A 313 8.95 0.95 21.14
N ALA A 314 9.97 1.31 21.87
CA ALA A 314 10.44 0.53 23.02
C ALA A 314 9.43 0.52 24.16
N VAL A 315 8.91 1.68 24.59
CA VAL A 315 7.92 1.76 25.69
C VAL A 315 6.59 1.12 25.33
N THR A 316 6.16 1.22 24.06
CA THR A 316 4.96 0.51 23.60
C THR A 316 5.17 -1.00 23.69
N ALA A 317 6.34 -1.50 23.27
CA ALA A 317 6.66 -2.91 23.33
C ALA A 317 6.74 -3.42 24.77
N ASP A 318 7.32 -2.65 25.68
CA ASP A 318 7.38 -2.94 27.10
C ASP A 318 5.98 -2.97 27.75
N ASN A 319 5.14 -1.96 27.45
CA ASN A 319 3.76 -1.93 27.94
C ASN A 319 2.95 -3.14 27.44
N VAL A 320 3.10 -3.53 26.16
CA VAL A 320 2.44 -4.72 25.59
C VAL A 320 2.92 -5.99 26.26
N ALA A 321 4.24 -6.15 26.48
CA ALA A 321 4.83 -7.34 27.10
C ALA A 321 4.35 -7.54 28.55
N HIS A 322 4.18 -6.45 29.29
CA HIS A 322 3.75 -6.47 30.69
C HIS A 322 2.26 -6.22 30.89
N PHE A 323 1.45 -6.24 29.81
CA PHE A 323 0.00 -5.97 29.84
C PHE A 323 -0.37 -4.65 30.52
N ARG A 324 0.50 -3.63 30.38
CA ARG A 324 0.25 -2.27 30.85
C ARG A 324 -0.54 -1.46 29.80
N ASN A 325 -1.11 -0.32 30.23
CA ASN A 325 -1.86 0.56 29.31
C ASN A 325 -0.92 1.16 28.24
N PRO A 326 -1.10 0.88 26.94
CA PRO A 326 -0.25 1.43 25.89
C PRO A 326 -0.51 2.92 25.59
N LEU A 327 -1.49 3.55 26.23
CA LEU A 327 -1.86 4.95 26.04
C LEU A 327 -1.23 5.88 27.07
N PHE A 328 -0.52 5.35 28.07
CA PHE A 328 0.07 6.14 29.17
C PHE A 328 1.34 5.48 29.70
N THR A 329 2.25 6.30 30.22
CA THR A 329 3.43 5.84 30.95
C THR A 329 3.90 6.91 31.93
N ASP A 330 4.53 6.48 33.01
CA ASP A 330 5.22 7.33 34.01
C ASP A 330 6.75 7.26 33.88
N LEU A 331 7.26 6.64 32.85
CA LEU A 331 8.69 6.48 32.59
C LEU A 331 9.38 7.77 32.12
N GLN A 332 8.65 8.70 31.53
CA GLN A 332 9.05 10.09 31.28
C GLN A 332 8.07 11.05 31.96
N GLY A 333 8.50 12.28 32.20
CA GLY A 333 7.68 13.26 32.89
C GLY A 333 7.30 12.86 34.31
N PHE A 334 8.12 12.03 34.96
CA PHE A 334 7.85 11.51 36.31
C PHE A 334 7.83 12.63 37.32
N PRO A 335 6.88 12.65 38.27
CA PRO A 335 5.89 11.63 38.61
C PRO A 335 4.56 11.74 37.86
N ASP A 336 4.31 12.76 37.04
CA ASP A 336 3.03 13.04 36.40
C ASP A 336 2.74 12.13 35.21
N GLY A 337 3.80 11.69 34.53
CA GLY A 337 3.71 10.78 33.39
C GLY A 337 3.39 11.47 32.04
N VAL A 338 3.16 10.66 31.02
CA VAL A 338 2.96 11.09 29.62
C VAL A 338 1.75 10.40 29.00
N ASN A 339 0.88 11.16 28.37
CA ASN A 339 -0.20 10.67 27.52
C ASN A 339 0.37 10.28 26.15
N LEU A 340 0.58 8.97 25.95
CA LEU A 340 1.18 8.45 24.71
C LEU A 340 0.26 8.65 23.50
N MET A 341 -1.07 8.64 23.67
CA MET A 341 -2.00 8.89 22.56
C MET A 341 -1.90 10.34 22.08
N ALA A 342 -1.71 11.30 22.98
CA ALA A 342 -1.50 12.71 22.65
C ALA A 342 -0.12 12.99 22.00
N ASN A 343 0.76 11.96 21.93
CA ASN A 343 2.13 12.05 21.41
C ASN A 343 2.33 11.24 20.12
N THR A 344 1.26 10.78 19.48
CA THR A 344 1.28 10.10 18.16
C THR A 344 2.26 8.92 18.07
N VAL A 345 2.29 8.05 19.08
CA VAL A 345 3.24 6.90 19.14
C VAL A 345 3.03 5.80 18.09
N MET A 346 2.24 6.05 17.06
CA MET A 346 1.93 5.14 15.95
C MET A 346 1.49 3.74 16.41
N LEU A 347 0.49 3.65 17.31
CA LEU A 347 0.00 2.38 17.84
C LEU A 347 -0.35 1.35 16.76
N GLY A 348 -0.75 1.80 15.56
CA GLY A 348 -0.99 0.95 14.40
C GLY A 348 0.24 0.16 13.92
N LEU A 349 1.46 0.58 14.28
CA LEU A 349 2.71 -0.12 14.00
C LEU A 349 3.43 -0.54 15.27
N SER A 350 3.52 0.32 16.30
CA SER A 350 4.29 0.02 17.51
C SER A 350 3.75 -1.21 18.25
N VAL A 351 2.42 -1.39 18.32
CA VAL A 351 1.81 -2.58 18.94
C VAL A 351 2.06 -3.87 18.14
N PRO A 352 1.75 -3.98 16.83
CA PRO A 352 2.01 -5.22 16.10
C PRO A 352 3.51 -5.52 15.91
N LEU A 353 4.39 -4.52 15.97
CA LEU A 353 5.84 -4.68 15.92
C LEU A 353 6.50 -4.87 17.30
N ALA A 354 5.74 -4.87 18.41
CA ALA A 354 6.27 -5.10 19.74
C ALA A 354 7.14 -6.37 19.84
N PRO A 355 6.76 -7.53 19.27
CA PRO A 355 7.64 -8.72 19.28
C PRO A 355 8.98 -8.50 18.57
N LEU A 356 8.99 -7.74 17.46
CA LEU A 356 10.22 -7.39 16.75
C LEU A 356 11.08 -6.43 17.59
N THR A 357 10.46 -5.41 18.20
CA THR A 357 11.15 -4.44 19.05
C THR A 357 11.79 -5.09 20.25
N LEU A 358 11.10 -6.05 20.91
CA LEU A 358 11.63 -6.81 22.03
C LEU A 358 12.77 -7.75 21.62
N ALA A 359 12.69 -8.38 20.43
CA ALA A 359 13.68 -9.35 19.98
C ALA A 359 14.93 -8.71 19.35
N ALA A 360 14.80 -7.56 18.68
CA ALA A 360 15.85 -6.99 17.83
C ALA A 360 16.13 -5.50 18.11
N GLY A 361 15.51 -4.94 19.13
CA GLY A 361 15.67 -3.56 19.56
C GLY A 361 14.86 -2.51 18.77
N PRO A 362 14.64 -1.33 19.36
CA PRO A 362 13.85 -0.25 18.77
C PRO A 362 14.57 0.42 17.58
N ALA A 363 15.89 0.46 17.59
CA ALA A 363 16.69 1.07 16.51
C ALA A 363 16.50 0.32 15.17
N LEU A 364 16.53 -1.03 15.18
CA LEU A 364 16.22 -1.83 13.99
C LEU A 364 14.76 -1.69 13.60
N THR A 365 13.85 -1.72 14.56
CA THR A 365 12.41 -1.55 14.31
C THR A 365 12.14 -0.23 13.60
N LEU A 366 12.65 0.90 14.11
CA LEU A 366 12.50 2.21 13.47
C LEU A 366 13.13 2.25 12.08
N SER A 367 14.33 1.68 11.89
CA SER A 367 14.98 1.62 10.58
C SER A 367 14.15 0.87 9.55
N LEU A 368 13.54 -0.26 9.92
CA LEU A 368 12.66 -1.03 9.05
C LEU A 368 11.36 -0.28 8.77
N VAL A 369 10.74 0.35 9.78
CA VAL A 369 9.53 1.16 9.61
C VAL A 369 9.76 2.29 8.63
N MET A 370 10.85 3.04 8.77
CA MET A 370 11.19 4.15 7.88
C MET A 370 11.46 3.66 6.45
N THR A 371 12.31 2.65 6.29
CA THR A 371 12.72 2.14 4.97
C THR A 371 11.57 1.46 4.22
N LEU A 372 10.87 0.54 4.88
CA LEU A 372 9.75 -0.18 4.26
C LEU A 372 8.52 0.71 4.11
N GLY A 373 8.27 1.61 5.05
CA GLY A 373 7.18 2.58 5.00
C GLY A 373 7.27 3.52 3.81
N LEU A 374 8.46 4.07 3.54
CA LEU A 374 8.69 4.93 2.39
C LEU A 374 8.52 4.16 1.06
N ALA A 375 9.10 2.97 0.96
CA ALA A 375 8.96 2.11 -0.21
C ALA A 375 7.49 1.70 -0.44
N ALA A 376 6.76 1.34 0.61
CA ALA A 376 5.34 0.99 0.54
C ALA A 376 4.48 2.19 0.13
N THR A 377 4.79 3.39 0.62
CA THR A 377 4.14 4.65 0.22
C THR A 377 4.30 4.89 -1.28
N ALA A 378 5.51 4.77 -1.82
CA ALA A 378 5.78 4.90 -3.25
C ALA A 378 5.03 3.82 -4.07
N ALA A 379 5.05 2.56 -3.62
CA ALA A 379 4.37 1.46 -4.29
C ALA A 379 2.84 1.65 -4.29
N ALA A 380 2.26 2.19 -3.22
CA ALA A 380 0.83 2.48 -3.14
C ALA A 380 0.43 3.62 -4.11
N TRP A 381 1.23 4.69 -4.22
CA TRP A 381 1.03 5.73 -5.23
C TRP A 381 1.17 5.20 -6.65
N TYR A 382 2.20 4.37 -6.93
CA TYR A 382 2.36 3.71 -8.23
C TYR A 382 1.11 2.91 -8.60
N TRP A 383 0.62 2.09 -7.68
CA TRP A 383 -0.59 1.30 -7.90
C TRP A 383 -1.82 2.17 -8.20
N LEU A 384 -2.04 3.26 -7.46
CA LEU A 384 -3.15 4.18 -7.68
C LEU A 384 -3.06 4.87 -9.04
N ILE A 385 -1.87 5.38 -9.41
CA ILE A 385 -1.61 6.06 -10.67
C ILE A 385 -1.83 5.12 -11.87
N VAL A 386 -1.30 3.88 -11.80
CA VAL A 386 -1.53 2.85 -12.84
C VAL A 386 -3.01 2.53 -12.99
N LYS A 387 -3.74 2.50 -11.89
CA LYS A 387 -5.14 2.09 -11.88
C LYS A 387 -6.07 3.14 -12.49
N TYR A 388 -5.82 4.42 -12.27
CA TYR A 388 -6.78 5.48 -12.57
C TYR A 388 -6.31 6.53 -13.57
N LEU A 389 -5.01 6.75 -13.72
CA LEU A 389 -4.50 7.91 -14.44
C LEU A 389 -3.79 7.61 -15.74
N VAL A 390 -2.89 6.60 -15.77
CA VAL A 390 -1.98 6.37 -16.89
C VAL A 390 -1.87 4.91 -17.29
N ARG A 391 -1.48 4.67 -18.54
CA ARG A 391 -1.24 3.34 -19.08
C ARG A 391 0.23 2.92 -19.00
N SER A 392 1.13 3.89 -19.09
CA SER A 392 2.58 3.68 -19.05
C SER A 392 3.06 3.43 -17.62
N ARG A 393 3.76 2.31 -17.41
CA ARG A 393 4.37 1.96 -16.11
C ARG A 393 5.53 2.88 -15.75
N VAL A 394 6.28 3.35 -16.76
CA VAL A 394 7.36 4.33 -16.57
C VAL A 394 6.80 5.66 -16.08
N ALA A 395 5.72 6.13 -16.69
CA ALA A 395 5.04 7.35 -16.26
C ALA A 395 4.54 7.25 -14.81
N ALA A 396 3.92 6.10 -14.46
CA ALA A 396 3.46 5.84 -13.09
C ALA A 396 4.62 5.77 -12.10
N PHE A 397 5.73 5.14 -12.47
CA PHE A 397 6.93 5.06 -11.64
C PHE A 397 7.50 6.45 -11.31
N LEU A 398 7.68 7.30 -12.32
CA LEU A 398 8.21 8.67 -12.12
C LEU A 398 7.26 9.52 -11.27
N GLY A 399 5.94 9.42 -11.50
CA GLY A 399 4.96 10.15 -10.69
C GLY A 399 4.91 9.68 -9.24
N ALA A 400 5.00 8.37 -9.00
CA ALA A 400 5.04 7.81 -7.66
C ALA A 400 6.36 8.10 -6.93
N ALA A 401 7.49 8.07 -7.66
CA ALA A 401 8.77 8.47 -7.13
C ALA A 401 8.74 9.92 -6.65
N LEU A 402 8.21 10.86 -7.46
CA LEU A 402 8.06 12.24 -7.03
C LEU A 402 7.10 12.37 -5.84
N ALA A 403 5.98 11.63 -5.81
CA ALA A 403 5.04 11.68 -4.70
C ALA A 403 5.63 11.22 -3.36
N ALA A 404 6.55 10.26 -3.37
CA ALA A 404 7.10 9.64 -2.16
C ALA A 404 8.52 10.09 -1.80
N PHE A 405 9.32 10.59 -2.77
CA PHE A 405 10.71 11.03 -2.55
C PHE A 405 10.92 12.52 -2.85
N ALA A 406 9.83 13.30 -2.94
CA ALA A 406 9.94 14.75 -3.02
C ALA A 406 10.62 15.35 -1.77
N PRO A 407 11.22 16.54 -1.86
CA PRO A 407 11.92 17.16 -0.74
C PRO A 407 11.18 17.17 0.60
N PRO A 408 9.85 17.44 0.68
CA PRO A 408 9.12 17.35 1.94
C PRO A 408 9.16 15.94 2.57
N MET A 409 9.04 14.92 1.73
CA MET A 409 9.08 13.52 2.20
C MET A 409 10.48 13.13 2.70
N VAL A 410 11.53 13.64 2.03
CA VAL A 410 12.93 13.42 2.43
C VAL A 410 13.27 14.17 3.71
N SER A 411 12.72 15.35 3.91
CA SER A 411 12.85 16.11 5.16
C SER A 411 12.31 15.29 6.34
N HIS A 412 11.09 14.78 6.23
CA HIS A 412 10.50 13.92 7.27
C HIS A 412 11.18 12.54 7.38
N ALA A 413 11.90 12.10 6.34
CA ALA A 413 12.66 10.85 6.39
C ALA A 413 13.81 10.87 7.42
N HIS A 414 14.17 12.02 8.00
CA HIS A 414 15.17 12.09 9.07
C HIS A 414 14.70 11.40 10.35
N ALA A 415 13.44 11.56 10.77
CA ALA A 415 12.89 10.81 11.91
C ALA A 415 11.37 10.99 12.15
N HIS A 416 10.57 11.33 11.17
CA HIS A 416 9.11 11.44 11.33
C HIS A 416 8.37 10.28 10.63
N PRO A 417 8.32 9.07 11.23
CA PRO A 417 7.69 7.90 10.60
C PRO A 417 6.21 8.10 10.26
N ASN A 418 5.47 8.89 11.03
CA ASN A 418 4.06 9.22 10.77
C ASN A 418 3.86 9.99 9.47
N PHE A 419 4.86 10.73 8.95
CA PHE A 419 4.85 11.40 7.65
C PHE A 419 5.57 10.64 6.53
N VAL A 420 6.24 9.55 6.85
CA VAL A 420 6.89 8.66 5.87
C VAL A 420 6.01 7.46 5.53
N VAL A 421 5.31 6.90 6.52
CA VAL A 421 4.44 5.73 6.39
C VAL A 421 3.04 6.14 5.92
N LEU A 422 2.94 6.59 4.67
CA LEU A 422 1.69 7.11 4.08
C LEU A 422 1.05 6.14 3.07
N PHE A 423 1.37 4.84 3.10
CA PHE A 423 0.84 3.87 2.15
C PHE A 423 -0.69 3.71 2.21
N MET A 424 -1.32 4.07 3.34
CA MET A 424 -2.77 4.04 3.48
C MET A 424 -3.46 5.17 2.71
N VAL A 425 -2.80 6.31 2.49
CA VAL A 425 -3.36 7.48 1.80
C VAL A 425 -3.86 7.13 0.39
N PRO A 426 -3.07 6.53 -0.52
CA PRO A 426 -3.57 6.10 -1.84
C PRO A 426 -4.70 5.07 -1.77
N LEU A 427 -4.72 4.22 -0.74
CA LEU A 427 -5.77 3.22 -0.54
C LEU A 427 -7.09 3.86 -0.08
N ILE A 428 -7.03 4.87 0.78
CA ILE A 428 -8.18 5.70 1.20
C ILE A 428 -8.76 6.45 -0.01
N ILE A 429 -7.91 7.06 -0.84
CA ILE A 429 -8.31 7.72 -2.08
C ILE A 429 -9.00 6.72 -3.02
N ASP A 430 -8.47 5.50 -3.19
CA ASP A 430 -9.12 4.44 -3.97
C ASP A 430 -10.55 4.15 -3.47
N ARG A 431 -10.76 4.08 -2.17
CA ARG A 431 -12.09 3.82 -1.62
C ARG A 431 -13.05 4.97 -1.90
N ALA A 432 -12.60 6.21 -1.73
CA ALA A 432 -13.40 7.38 -2.06
C ALA A 432 -13.78 7.43 -3.56
N LEU A 433 -12.84 7.15 -4.45
CA LEU A 433 -13.11 7.06 -5.90
C LEU A 433 -14.11 5.94 -6.24
N ARG A 434 -14.04 4.78 -5.57
CA ARG A 434 -15.02 3.69 -5.74
C ARG A 434 -16.40 4.07 -5.23
N LEU A 435 -16.50 4.80 -4.13
CA LEU A 435 -17.77 5.30 -3.63
C LEU A 435 -18.46 6.18 -4.68
N CYS A 436 -17.70 7.00 -5.42
CA CYS A 436 -18.21 7.83 -6.49
C CYS A 436 -18.89 7.02 -7.63
N THR A 437 -18.56 5.73 -7.81
CA THR A 437 -19.19 4.86 -8.81
C THR A 437 -20.57 4.34 -8.39
N GLY A 438 -20.91 4.38 -7.12
CA GLY A 438 -22.20 3.97 -6.58
C GLY A 438 -22.47 2.44 -6.55
N THR A 439 -21.53 1.59 -6.97
CA THR A 439 -21.78 0.16 -7.20
C THR A 439 -21.82 -0.70 -5.93
N ARG A 440 -21.01 -0.39 -4.91
CA ARG A 440 -20.88 -1.19 -3.66
C ARG A 440 -20.71 -0.28 -2.45
N VAL A 441 -21.61 0.69 -2.30
CA VAL A 441 -21.50 1.79 -1.33
C VAL A 441 -21.29 1.33 0.11
N VAL A 442 -22.09 0.34 0.57
CA VAL A 442 -21.99 -0.17 1.95
C VAL A 442 -20.62 -0.81 2.20
N ARG A 443 -20.19 -1.73 1.32
CA ARG A 443 -18.89 -2.40 1.46
C ARG A 443 -17.72 -1.42 1.42
N ASP A 444 -17.73 -0.52 0.44
CA ASP A 444 -16.62 0.40 0.25
C ASP A 444 -16.62 1.48 1.34
N GLY A 445 -17.79 1.83 1.91
CA GLY A 445 -17.92 2.68 3.10
C GLY A 445 -17.36 2.02 4.37
N VAL A 446 -17.70 0.75 4.61
CA VAL A 446 -17.14 -0.02 5.76
C VAL A 446 -15.60 -0.10 5.65
N VAL A 447 -15.09 -0.44 4.45
CA VAL A 447 -13.64 -0.54 4.24
C VAL A 447 -12.96 0.83 4.41
N LEU A 448 -13.59 1.92 3.95
CA LEU A 448 -13.09 3.29 4.17
C LEU A 448 -12.99 3.60 5.66
N GLY A 449 -14.03 3.27 6.44
CA GLY A 449 -14.05 3.50 7.89
C GLY A 449 -12.94 2.73 8.63
N LEU A 450 -12.73 1.46 8.28
CA LEU A 450 -11.63 0.65 8.83
C LEU A 450 -10.24 1.22 8.47
N MET A 451 -10.07 1.68 7.21
CA MET A 451 -8.82 2.29 6.77
C MET A 451 -8.56 3.64 7.45
N ALA A 452 -9.60 4.47 7.62
CA ALA A 452 -9.50 5.73 8.34
C ALA A 452 -9.16 5.51 9.82
N ALA A 453 -9.81 4.56 10.49
CA ALA A 453 -9.49 4.21 11.88
C ALA A 453 -8.03 3.73 12.00
N TYR A 454 -7.55 2.87 11.09
CA TYR A 454 -6.16 2.43 11.10
C TYR A 454 -5.19 3.60 10.84
N GLN A 455 -5.53 4.54 9.94
CA GLN A 455 -4.71 5.72 9.68
C GLN A 455 -4.63 6.65 10.91
N VAL A 456 -5.67 6.78 11.71
CA VAL A 456 -5.61 7.51 13.01
C VAL A 456 -4.53 6.91 13.90
N PHE A 457 -4.41 5.58 13.99
CA PHE A 457 -3.35 4.92 14.76
C PHE A 457 -1.96 4.94 14.09
N LEU A 458 -1.84 5.38 12.84
CA LEU A 458 -0.56 5.69 12.19
C LEU A 458 -0.18 7.17 12.32
N GLY A 459 -1.17 8.04 12.44
CA GLY A 459 -1.02 9.49 12.58
C GLY A 459 -2.28 10.21 12.08
N GLU A 460 -2.85 11.08 12.91
CA GLU A 460 -4.07 11.82 12.61
C GLU A 460 -3.82 12.94 11.60
N GLU A 461 -2.72 13.68 11.75
CA GLU A 461 -2.40 14.83 10.91
C GLU A 461 -2.28 14.47 9.41
N PRO A 462 -1.60 13.37 9.00
CA PRO A 462 -1.64 12.91 7.62
C PRO A 462 -3.05 12.57 7.09
N LEU A 463 -3.95 12.08 7.95
CA LEU A 463 -5.35 11.84 7.57
C LEU A 463 -6.09 13.15 7.30
N LEU A 464 -5.89 14.15 8.15
CA LEU A 464 -6.47 15.49 7.99
C LEU A 464 -5.96 16.16 6.70
N LEU A 465 -4.64 16.13 6.46
CA LEU A 465 -4.05 16.66 5.22
C LEU A 465 -4.58 15.92 3.97
N THR A 466 -4.76 14.60 4.07
CA THR A 466 -5.37 13.79 3.00
C THR A 466 -6.82 14.23 2.74
N ALA A 467 -7.62 14.42 3.78
CA ALA A 467 -9.01 14.87 3.66
C ALA A 467 -9.08 16.27 3.05
N LEU A 468 -8.21 17.20 3.47
CA LEU A 468 -8.10 18.55 2.91
C LEU A 468 -7.72 18.50 1.42
N GLY A 469 -6.70 17.74 1.05
CA GLY A 469 -6.28 17.58 -0.34
C GLY A 469 -7.38 16.98 -1.23
N MET A 470 -8.09 15.98 -0.72
CA MET A 470 -9.24 15.39 -1.42
C MET A 470 -10.41 16.37 -1.56
N LEU A 471 -10.67 17.19 -0.55
CA LEU A 471 -11.70 18.22 -0.59
C LEU A 471 -11.38 19.29 -1.65
N LEU A 472 -10.14 19.79 -1.67
CA LEU A 472 -9.67 20.76 -2.67
C LEU A 472 -9.80 20.20 -4.08
N PHE A 473 -9.37 18.95 -4.29
CA PHE A 473 -9.51 18.26 -5.59
C PHE A 473 -10.96 18.08 -5.98
N ALA A 474 -11.81 17.59 -5.07
CA ALA A 474 -13.23 17.33 -5.33
C ALA A 474 -13.98 18.62 -5.66
N ALA A 475 -13.70 19.71 -4.94
CA ALA A 475 -14.30 21.02 -5.20
C ALA A 475 -13.94 21.52 -6.61
N ALA A 476 -12.67 21.52 -6.97
CA ALA A 476 -12.22 21.91 -8.30
C ALA A 476 -12.80 21.01 -9.41
N TYR A 477 -12.78 19.70 -9.20
CA TYR A 477 -13.30 18.72 -10.15
C TYR A 477 -14.82 18.86 -10.35
N ALA A 478 -15.57 19.14 -9.28
CA ALA A 478 -17.01 19.34 -9.32
C ALA A 478 -17.41 20.58 -10.12
N VAL A 479 -16.64 21.66 -10.04
CA VAL A 479 -16.85 22.87 -10.88
C VAL A 479 -16.64 22.54 -12.35
N LEU A 480 -15.60 21.76 -12.67
CA LEU A 480 -15.22 21.38 -14.04
C LEU A 480 -16.13 20.29 -14.64
N ARG A 481 -16.69 19.40 -13.82
CA ARG A 481 -17.48 18.24 -14.24
C ARG A 481 -18.74 18.10 -13.38
N ARG A 482 -19.65 19.08 -13.51
CA ARG A 482 -20.89 19.16 -12.74
C ARG A 482 -21.78 17.93 -12.86
N ASP A 483 -21.82 17.32 -14.05
CA ASP A 483 -22.52 16.05 -14.32
C ASP A 483 -22.00 14.90 -13.48
N ALA A 484 -20.69 14.70 -13.47
CA ALA A 484 -20.03 13.67 -12.65
C ALA A 484 -20.23 13.92 -11.14
N ALA A 485 -20.12 15.19 -10.72
CA ALA A 485 -20.35 15.57 -9.33
C ALA A 485 -21.80 15.27 -8.87
N ARG A 486 -22.80 15.60 -9.71
CA ARG A 486 -24.21 15.29 -9.44
C ARG A 486 -24.49 13.79 -9.34
N ALA A 487 -23.79 12.96 -10.12
CA ALA A 487 -23.92 11.52 -10.05
C ALA A 487 -23.24 10.93 -8.80
N ALA A 488 -22.08 11.49 -8.41
CA ALA A 488 -21.21 10.92 -7.36
C ALA A 488 -21.57 11.35 -5.92
N TRP A 489 -22.18 12.53 -5.69
CA TRP A 489 -22.29 13.11 -4.35
C TRP A 489 -23.11 12.25 -3.37
N ARG A 490 -24.25 11.68 -3.82
CA ARG A 490 -25.12 10.85 -2.96
C ARG A 490 -24.43 9.54 -2.51
N PRO A 491 -23.88 8.72 -3.43
CA PRO A 491 -23.19 7.52 -3.02
C PRO A 491 -21.92 7.80 -2.22
N LEU A 492 -21.19 8.89 -2.53
CA LEU A 492 -20.02 9.30 -1.76
C LEU A 492 -20.41 9.69 -0.33
N LEU A 493 -21.39 10.61 -0.16
CA LEU A 493 -21.85 11.01 1.17
C LEU A 493 -22.35 9.82 1.98
N ARG A 494 -23.21 8.97 1.39
CA ARG A 494 -23.68 7.77 2.07
C ARG A 494 -22.54 6.84 2.47
N GLY A 495 -21.56 6.65 1.60
CA GLY A 495 -20.39 5.81 1.91
C GLY A 495 -19.51 6.41 3.00
N VAL A 496 -19.29 7.73 3.02
CA VAL A 496 -18.55 8.43 4.07
C VAL A 496 -19.29 8.34 5.41
N LEU A 497 -20.62 8.50 5.45
CA LEU A 497 -21.41 8.34 6.67
C LEU A 497 -21.33 6.91 7.22
N ILE A 498 -21.39 5.89 6.36
CA ILE A 498 -21.16 4.50 6.77
C ILE A 498 -19.74 4.32 7.29
N GLY A 499 -18.75 4.91 6.63
CA GLY A 499 -17.36 4.89 7.07
C GLY A 499 -17.18 5.53 8.44
N ALA A 500 -17.79 6.69 8.67
CA ALA A 500 -17.77 7.36 9.97
C ALA A 500 -18.43 6.50 11.06
N ALA A 501 -19.59 5.89 10.76
CA ALA A 501 -20.27 4.98 11.70
C ALA A 501 -19.43 3.74 12.07
N VAL A 502 -18.51 3.30 11.21
CA VAL A 502 -17.56 2.22 11.49
C VAL A 502 -16.30 2.75 12.19
N CYS A 503 -15.77 3.88 11.78
CA CYS A 503 -14.53 4.46 12.29
C CYS A 503 -14.68 4.95 13.73
N LEU A 504 -15.72 5.77 14.00
CA LEU A 504 -15.89 6.44 15.29
C LEU A 504 -15.91 5.47 16.49
N PRO A 505 -16.63 4.35 16.49
CA PRO A 505 -16.59 3.41 17.63
C PRO A 505 -15.19 2.83 17.88
N LEU A 506 -14.33 2.71 16.84
CA LEU A 506 -12.99 2.16 16.96
C LEU A 506 -11.99 3.16 17.55
N ILE A 507 -12.22 4.46 17.34
CA ILE A 507 -11.27 5.51 17.73
C ILE A 507 -11.77 6.37 18.90
N VAL A 508 -13.05 6.28 19.30
CA VAL A 508 -13.63 7.15 20.33
C VAL A 508 -12.89 7.06 21.66
N TYR A 509 -12.58 5.85 22.13
CA TYR A 509 -11.86 5.67 23.40
C TYR A 509 -10.44 6.25 23.35
N PRO A 510 -9.58 5.94 22.35
CA PRO A 510 -8.28 6.59 22.20
C PRO A 510 -8.36 8.12 22.08
N LEU A 511 -9.32 8.66 21.33
CA LEU A 511 -9.48 10.11 21.20
C LEU A 511 -9.94 10.77 22.52
N VAL A 512 -10.87 10.15 23.25
CA VAL A 512 -11.23 10.65 24.57
C VAL A 512 -10.03 10.63 25.51
N TRP A 513 -9.20 9.58 25.43
CA TRP A 513 -7.97 9.51 26.21
C TRP A 513 -6.98 10.61 25.82
N GLN A 514 -6.83 10.91 24.52
CA GLN A 514 -5.95 11.95 23.99
C GLN A 514 -6.35 13.34 24.50
N PHE A 515 -7.64 13.70 24.41
CA PHE A 515 -8.11 15.07 24.69
C PHE A 515 -8.60 15.31 26.12
N ALA A 516 -8.95 14.27 26.86
CA ALA A 516 -9.51 14.35 28.20
C ALA A 516 -8.86 13.38 29.21
N GLY A 517 -7.86 12.60 28.80
CA GLY A 517 -7.11 11.68 29.66
C GLY A 517 -6.06 12.39 30.52
N PRO A 518 -5.31 11.60 31.31
CA PRO A 518 -4.18 12.13 32.08
C PRO A 518 -3.18 12.84 31.15
N GLN A 519 -2.59 13.94 31.60
CA GLN A 519 -1.58 14.70 30.86
C GLN A 519 -2.02 15.09 29.42
N SER A 520 -3.34 15.27 29.19
CA SER A 520 -3.83 15.89 27.96
C SER A 520 -3.59 17.40 27.99
N TYR A 521 -3.42 18.00 26.81
CA TYR A 521 -3.21 19.45 26.66
C TYR A 521 -4.19 20.00 25.62
N THR A 522 -4.38 21.34 25.60
CA THR A 522 -5.40 22.00 24.76
C THR A 522 -4.85 22.46 23.42
N ASP A 523 -3.76 23.20 23.41
CA ASP A 523 -3.12 23.79 22.22
C ASP A 523 -1.61 23.71 22.37
N ILE A 524 -0.87 23.69 21.27
CA ILE A 524 0.59 23.79 21.28
C ILE A 524 0.97 25.08 20.55
N GLU A 525 1.59 26.01 21.25
CA GLU A 525 2.20 27.16 20.60
C GLU A 525 3.36 26.69 19.71
N HIS A 526 3.13 26.68 18.41
CA HIS A 526 4.19 26.46 17.45
C HIS A 526 5.04 27.71 17.30
N ASN A 527 6.31 27.50 16.95
CA ASN A 527 7.23 28.60 16.67
C ASN A 527 6.63 29.53 15.59
N PRO A 528 6.75 30.87 15.75
CA PRO A 528 6.30 31.84 14.73
C PRO A 528 6.83 31.63 13.31
N ARG A 529 7.77 30.69 13.10
CA ARG A 529 8.30 30.30 11.78
C ARG A 529 7.77 28.97 11.26
N SER A 530 6.67 28.45 11.80
CA SER A 530 6.10 27.14 11.40
C SER A 530 5.44 27.12 10.01
N PHE A 531 5.41 28.23 9.28
CA PHE A 531 4.85 28.37 7.94
C PHE A 531 5.93 28.44 6.84
N ASN A 532 5.55 28.22 5.59
CA ASN A 532 6.45 28.30 4.45
C ASN A 532 6.61 29.73 3.93
N SER A 533 7.83 30.11 3.56
CA SER A 533 8.07 31.29 2.72
C SER A 533 7.66 31.00 1.27
N PRO A 534 7.09 32.00 0.53
CA PRO A 534 6.87 31.87 -0.91
C PRO A 534 8.15 31.49 -1.69
N LEU A 535 9.33 31.93 -1.22
CA LEU A 535 10.61 31.55 -1.84
C LEU A 535 10.95 30.08 -1.62
N ALA A 536 10.55 29.49 -0.49
CA ALA A 536 10.82 28.08 -0.21
C ALA A 536 10.19 27.15 -1.27
N LEU A 537 9.03 27.52 -1.83
CA LEU A 537 8.37 26.75 -2.90
C LEU A 537 9.22 26.65 -4.18
N LEU A 538 10.11 27.62 -4.45
CA LEU A 538 10.95 27.70 -5.64
C LEU A 538 12.42 27.36 -5.36
N SER A 539 12.81 27.24 -4.09
CA SER A 539 14.15 26.90 -3.64
C SER A 539 14.37 25.38 -3.62
N PHE A 540 15.62 24.97 -3.41
CA PHE A 540 16.01 23.56 -3.29
C PHE A 540 16.27 23.21 -1.81
N ALA A 541 15.91 21.98 -1.44
CA ALA A 541 16.17 21.47 -0.10
C ALA A 541 17.66 21.23 0.14
N GLU A 542 18.08 21.26 1.41
CA GLU A 542 19.46 20.98 1.83
C GLU A 542 19.98 19.64 1.29
N ARG A 543 19.15 18.61 1.30
CA ARG A 543 19.49 17.23 0.88
C ARG A 543 19.23 16.90 -0.59
N SER A 544 19.22 17.90 -1.47
CA SER A 544 19.23 17.70 -2.91
C SER A 544 20.65 17.39 -3.39
N TRP A 545 20.85 16.28 -4.09
CA TRP A 545 22.18 15.80 -4.49
C TRP A 545 22.97 16.80 -5.36
N LEU A 546 22.32 17.44 -6.34
CA LEU A 546 22.97 18.35 -7.28
C LEU A 546 22.71 19.84 -6.98
N ALA A 547 21.68 20.17 -6.25
CA ALA A 547 21.24 21.54 -6.06
C ALA A 547 20.99 21.88 -4.58
N GLY A 548 21.53 21.07 -3.66
CA GLY A 548 21.39 21.31 -2.22
C GLY A 548 21.99 22.66 -1.80
N ASP A 549 21.19 23.45 -1.09
CA ASP A 549 21.58 24.77 -0.55
C ASP A 549 21.18 24.84 0.93
N ALA A 550 22.12 24.48 1.78
CA ALA A 550 21.91 24.43 3.23
C ALA A 550 21.63 25.80 3.83
N ASP A 551 22.28 26.86 3.35
CA ASP A 551 22.13 28.20 3.89
C ASP A 551 20.75 28.78 3.55
N THR A 552 20.32 28.65 2.31
CA THR A 552 18.96 29.04 1.88
C THR A 552 17.91 28.19 2.60
N ALA A 553 18.11 26.87 2.71
CA ALA A 553 17.15 25.99 3.39
C ALA A 553 16.99 26.35 4.87
N LYS A 554 18.08 26.61 5.60
CA LYS A 554 18.05 27.06 7.01
C LYS A 554 17.41 28.44 7.19
N ALA A 555 17.58 29.34 6.21
CA ALA A 555 16.96 30.67 6.28
C ALA A 555 15.44 30.63 6.03
N LEU A 556 14.94 29.66 5.23
CA LEU A 556 13.55 29.62 4.78
C LEU A 556 12.69 28.55 5.47
N ALA A 557 13.28 27.55 6.10
CA ALA A 557 12.57 26.50 6.84
C ALA A 557 12.64 26.73 8.35
N PHE A 558 11.71 26.12 9.07
CA PHE A 558 11.72 26.11 10.53
C PHE A 558 12.95 25.33 11.05
N ASN A 559 13.17 24.13 10.52
CA ASN A 559 14.31 23.27 10.83
C ASN A 559 14.54 22.24 9.69
N THR A 560 15.50 21.32 9.88
CA THR A 560 15.88 20.31 8.87
C THR A 560 14.81 19.25 8.63
N THR A 561 13.96 18.96 9.63
CA THR A 561 12.86 17.97 9.51
C THR A 561 11.57 18.58 8.97
N GLU A 562 11.49 19.92 8.82
CA GLU A 562 10.31 20.66 8.37
C GLU A 562 10.56 21.48 7.10
N GLN A 563 11.39 20.96 6.18
CA GLN A 563 11.56 21.53 4.83
C GLN A 563 10.39 21.09 3.93
N ASN A 564 9.18 21.55 4.22
CA ASN A 564 7.91 21.05 3.66
C ASN A 564 7.56 21.58 2.26
N ALA A 565 8.31 22.53 1.73
CA ALA A 565 8.17 23.09 0.38
C ALA A 565 9.32 22.62 -0.54
N PHE A 566 10.22 23.50 -0.94
CA PHE A 566 11.49 23.23 -1.63
C PHE A 566 11.38 22.37 -2.91
N TYR A 567 10.30 22.57 -3.68
CA TYR A 567 10.05 21.84 -4.94
C TYR A 567 10.97 22.30 -6.09
N GLY A 568 11.62 23.46 -5.94
CA GLY A 568 12.53 24.02 -6.94
C GLY A 568 11.81 24.65 -8.14
N TRP A 569 12.35 25.76 -8.62
CA TRP A 569 11.79 26.48 -9.77
C TRP A 569 11.69 25.64 -11.07
N PRO A 570 12.60 24.66 -11.39
CA PRO A 570 12.46 23.88 -12.60
C PRO A 570 11.21 22.98 -12.59
N LEU A 571 10.88 22.36 -11.44
CA LEU A 571 9.65 21.57 -11.31
C LEU A 571 8.42 22.48 -11.38
N ALA A 572 8.46 23.66 -10.77
CA ALA A 572 7.36 24.63 -10.85
C ALA A 572 7.09 25.07 -12.32
N LEU A 573 8.13 25.37 -13.09
CA LEU A 573 8.01 25.70 -14.51
C LEU A 573 7.50 24.50 -15.34
N LEU A 574 7.98 23.30 -15.05
CA LEU A 574 7.48 22.09 -15.71
C LEU A 574 6.00 21.88 -15.41
N ALA A 575 5.58 22.01 -14.13
CA ALA A 575 4.17 21.89 -13.72
C ALA A 575 3.30 22.94 -14.44
N LEU A 576 3.74 24.18 -14.50
CA LEU A 576 3.05 25.24 -15.26
C LEU A 576 2.89 24.86 -16.76
N ALA A 577 3.95 24.39 -17.39
CA ALA A 577 3.91 23.94 -18.79
C ALA A 577 2.91 22.78 -18.97
N ILE A 578 2.93 21.79 -18.09
CA ILE A 578 1.99 20.66 -18.10
C ILE A 578 0.54 21.18 -18.01
N VAL A 579 0.27 22.09 -17.08
CA VAL A 579 -1.06 22.64 -16.87
C VAL A 579 -1.54 23.41 -18.10
N VAL A 580 -0.70 24.29 -18.68
CA VAL A 580 -1.03 25.07 -19.88
C VAL A 580 -1.34 24.13 -21.06
N LEU A 581 -0.51 23.13 -21.30
CA LEU A 581 -0.65 22.20 -22.42
C LEU A 581 -1.84 21.25 -22.25
N LEU A 582 -2.17 20.85 -21.02
CA LEU A 582 -3.19 19.83 -20.73
C LEU A 582 -4.43 20.40 -20.03
N ARG A 583 -4.61 21.74 -19.97
CA ARG A 583 -5.70 22.45 -19.25
C ARG A 583 -7.13 22.01 -19.61
N LYS A 584 -7.33 21.46 -20.82
CA LYS A 584 -8.64 20.93 -21.22
C LYS A 584 -9.02 19.62 -20.52
N ARG A 585 -8.12 19.02 -19.71
CA ARG A 585 -8.36 17.80 -18.96
C ARG A 585 -8.75 18.14 -17.52
N ALA A 586 -9.98 17.89 -17.15
CA ALA A 586 -10.50 18.19 -15.82
C ALA A 586 -9.62 17.66 -14.66
N PRO A 587 -9.09 16.40 -14.69
CA PRO A 587 -8.19 15.94 -13.63
C PRO A 587 -6.91 16.77 -13.51
N VAL A 588 -6.31 17.19 -14.63
CA VAL A 588 -5.08 18.00 -14.63
C VAL A 588 -5.35 19.37 -14.00
N THR A 589 -6.42 20.03 -14.41
CA THR A 589 -6.79 21.34 -13.84
C THR A 589 -7.15 21.23 -12.35
N ALA A 590 -7.84 20.16 -11.94
CA ALA A 590 -8.17 19.94 -10.53
C ALA A 590 -6.92 19.66 -9.69
N LEU A 591 -5.98 18.84 -10.16
CA LEU A 591 -4.70 18.58 -9.49
C LEU A 591 -3.84 19.85 -9.37
N ALA A 592 -3.80 20.66 -10.44
CA ALA A 592 -3.10 21.95 -10.43
C ALA A 592 -3.71 22.92 -9.40
N PHE A 593 -5.05 23.01 -9.37
CA PHE A 593 -5.72 23.80 -8.33
C PHE A 593 -5.39 23.29 -6.93
N THR A 594 -5.41 21.98 -6.71
CA THR A 594 -5.08 21.38 -5.42
C THR A 594 -3.65 21.74 -4.97
N ALA A 595 -2.67 21.62 -5.88
CA ALA A 595 -1.28 21.96 -5.57
C ALA A 595 -1.13 23.46 -5.25
N VAL A 596 -1.72 24.35 -6.07
CA VAL A 596 -1.65 25.81 -5.84
C VAL A 596 -2.36 26.21 -4.55
N ALA A 597 -3.56 25.67 -4.29
CA ALA A 597 -4.31 25.97 -3.07
C ALA A 597 -3.57 25.47 -1.81
N ALA A 598 -3.00 24.25 -1.86
CA ALA A 598 -2.21 23.72 -0.75
C ALA A 598 -0.92 24.53 -0.50
N ALA A 599 -0.20 24.89 -1.57
CA ALA A 599 0.97 25.75 -1.48
C ALA A 599 0.62 27.11 -0.88
N PHE A 600 -0.53 27.69 -1.27
CA PHE A 600 -0.97 28.97 -0.73
C PHE A 600 -1.39 28.86 0.75
N LEU A 601 -2.16 27.82 1.12
CA LEU A 601 -2.54 27.57 2.53
C LEU A 601 -1.32 27.36 3.44
N SER A 602 -0.22 26.81 2.91
CA SER A 602 1.00 26.56 3.70
C SER A 602 1.80 27.80 4.05
N LEU A 603 1.42 28.97 3.53
CA LEU A 603 2.07 30.26 3.85
C LEU A 603 1.68 30.80 5.23
N GLY A 604 0.82 30.11 5.97
CA GLY A 604 0.47 30.45 7.34
C GLY A 604 -0.56 31.56 7.50
N ARG A 605 -0.66 32.12 8.73
CA ARG A 605 -1.60 33.19 9.08
C ARG A 605 -1.23 34.51 8.43
N GLU A 606 0.06 34.76 8.21
CA GLU A 606 0.59 35.92 7.50
C GLU A 606 1.84 35.52 6.69
N PHE A 607 2.09 36.15 5.59
CA PHE A 607 3.29 35.91 4.80
C PHE A 607 3.89 37.22 4.25
N ARG A 608 5.23 37.18 4.08
CA ARG A 608 5.98 38.32 3.56
C ARG A 608 6.21 38.16 2.07
N ILE A 609 5.83 39.19 1.29
CA ILE A 609 6.17 39.22 -0.14
C ILE A 609 7.68 39.36 -0.30
N PRO A 610 8.34 38.43 -1.00
CA PRO A 610 9.77 38.49 -1.22
C PRO A 610 10.22 39.81 -1.82
N LEU A 611 11.39 40.33 -1.40
CA LEU A 611 12.05 41.55 -1.90
C LEU A 611 11.31 42.85 -1.57
N THR A 612 10.06 42.85 -1.10
CA THR A 612 9.31 44.11 -0.83
C THR A 612 9.22 44.42 0.65
N GLY A 613 9.34 43.43 1.52
CA GLY A 613 9.11 43.57 2.96
C GLY A 613 7.63 43.72 3.37
N VAL A 614 6.70 43.75 2.41
CA VAL A 614 5.25 43.84 2.66
C VAL A 614 4.75 42.56 3.27
N VAL A 615 4.09 42.64 4.43
CA VAL A 615 3.39 41.50 5.09
C VAL A 615 1.93 41.56 4.71
N LEU A 616 1.37 40.44 4.27
CA LEU A 616 -0.03 40.26 3.94
C LEU A 616 -0.66 39.22 4.84
N PRO A 617 -1.98 39.34 5.16
CA PRO A 617 -2.69 38.27 5.86
C PRO A 617 -2.67 37.01 5.00
N GLY A 618 -2.37 35.89 5.62
CA GLY A 618 -2.28 34.59 4.97
C GLY A 618 -3.61 33.82 5.00
N PRO A 619 -3.77 32.86 4.12
CA PRO A 619 -5.04 32.13 3.99
C PRO A 619 -5.33 31.17 5.15
N TRP A 620 -4.31 30.78 5.92
CA TRP A 620 -4.46 29.89 7.07
C TRP A 620 -5.22 30.54 8.22
N GLU A 621 -5.25 31.88 8.31
CA GLU A 621 -6.06 32.63 9.29
C GLU A 621 -7.54 32.18 9.33
N LEU A 622 -8.08 31.71 8.18
CA LEU A 622 -9.44 31.20 8.10
C LEU A 622 -9.64 29.85 8.82
N LEU A 623 -8.57 29.10 9.04
CA LEU A 623 -8.59 27.74 9.58
C LEU A 623 -7.91 27.64 10.94
N ALA A 624 -6.95 28.49 11.25
CA ALA A 624 -6.05 28.38 12.37
C ALA A 624 -6.75 28.17 13.74
N ASP A 625 -7.85 28.89 13.99
CA ASP A 625 -8.61 28.77 15.24
C ASP A 625 -9.80 27.80 15.13
N LYS A 626 -9.80 26.91 14.17
CA LYS A 626 -10.85 25.89 14.01
C LYS A 626 -10.40 24.57 14.64
N PRO A 627 -11.30 23.83 15.29
CA PRO A 627 -10.99 22.51 15.82
C PRO A 627 -10.29 21.62 14.80
N LEU A 628 -9.28 20.89 15.21
CA LEU A 628 -8.38 20.04 14.42
C LEU A 628 -7.31 20.79 13.61
N PHE A 629 -7.47 22.08 13.32
CA PHE A 629 -6.48 22.86 12.56
C PHE A 629 -5.54 23.67 13.46
N GLU A 630 -5.91 23.92 14.69
CA GLU A 630 -5.15 24.68 15.70
C GLU A 630 -3.77 24.05 16.02
N ALA A 631 -3.68 22.71 16.01
CA ALA A 631 -2.44 21.97 16.28
C ALA A 631 -1.66 21.60 15.02
N VAL A 632 -2.06 22.05 13.82
CA VAL A 632 -1.37 21.72 12.55
C VAL A 632 -0.23 22.71 12.31
N ILE A 633 0.96 22.19 12.03
CA ILE A 633 2.08 23.00 11.53
C ILE A 633 1.78 23.39 10.08
N GLU A 634 1.54 24.65 9.81
CA GLU A 634 1.01 25.18 8.56
C GLU A 634 1.88 24.80 7.34
N SER A 635 3.20 24.77 7.52
CA SER A 635 4.13 24.40 6.45
C SER A 635 3.87 23.00 5.89
N ARG A 636 3.34 22.07 6.70
CA ARG A 636 3.05 20.68 6.31
C ARG A 636 1.93 20.57 5.29
N VAL A 637 1.07 21.57 5.15
CA VAL A 637 0.02 21.61 4.13
C VAL A 637 0.62 21.54 2.72
N ALA A 638 1.84 22.05 2.52
CA ALA A 638 2.54 21.94 1.25
C ALA A 638 2.91 20.48 0.86
N MET A 639 2.89 19.53 1.79
CA MET A 639 3.08 18.11 1.46
C MET A 639 2.01 17.58 0.51
N ILE A 640 0.81 18.15 0.49
CA ILE A 640 -0.26 17.83 -0.47
C ILE A 640 0.20 18.08 -1.91
N CYS A 641 1.14 19.00 -2.13
CA CYS A 641 1.69 19.29 -3.47
C CYS A 641 2.46 18.09 -4.03
N ALA A 642 3.16 17.30 -3.22
CA ALA A 642 4.01 16.20 -3.70
C ALA A 642 3.22 15.16 -4.53
N PRO A 643 2.13 14.53 -4.01
CA PRO A 643 1.32 13.62 -4.82
C PRO A 643 0.60 14.31 -5.97
N ALA A 644 0.16 15.57 -5.83
CA ALA A 644 -0.49 16.30 -6.91
C ALA A 644 0.46 16.54 -8.09
N LEU A 645 1.70 17.00 -7.82
CA LEU A 645 2.76 17.19 -8.81
C LEU A 645 3.21 15.84 -9.42
N GLY A 646 3.31 14.77 -8.60
CA GLY A 646 3.60 13.43 -9.06
C GLY A 646 2.56 12.90 -10.06
N MET A 647 1.28 13.11 -9.78
CA MET A 647 0.18 12.72 -10.69
C MET A 647 0.18 13.57 -11.97
N LEU A 648 0.43 14.89 -11.89
CA LEU A 648 0.60 15.76 -13.06
C LEU A 648 1.76 15.29 -13.94
N LEU A 649 2.90 15.00 -13.33
CA LEU A 649 4.08 14.46 -14.01
C LEU A 649 3.76 13.14 -14.72
N ALA A 650 3.10 12.20 -14.04
CA ALA A 650 2.71 10.92 -14.62
C ALA A 650 1.84 11.10 -15.88
N VAL A 651 0.83 11.98 -15.81
CA VAL A 651 -0.03 12.27 -16.98
C VAL A 651 0.76 12.89 -18.13
N ALA A 652 1.71 13.78 -17.83
CA ALA A 652 2.55 14.41 -18.86
C ALA A 652 3.48 13.40 -19.53
N VAL A 653 4.18 12.57 -18.75
CA VAL A 653 5.09 11.54 -19.28
C VAL A 653 4.32 10.48 -20.09
N ASP A 654 3.15 10.03 -19.62
CA ASP A 654 2.31 9.09 -20.38
C ASP A 654 1.93 9.65 -21.77
N ARG A 655 1.67 10.96 -21.84
CA ARG A 655 1.41 11.65 -23.11
C ARG A 655 2.64 11.81 -23.97
N LEU A 656 3.77 12.22 -23.39
CA LEU A 656 5.02 12.38 -24.11
C LEU A 656 5.48 11.07 -24.76
N LEU A 657 5.32 9.94 -24.06
CA LEU A 657 5.66 8.62 -24.60
C LEU A 657 4.79 8.23 -25.80
N ALA A 658 3.59 8.77 -25.93
CA ALA A 658 2.66 8.55 -27.04
C ALA A 658 2.86 9.54 -28.23
N VAL A 659 3.70 10.56 -28.11
CA VAL A 659 3.99 11.54 -29.18
C VAL A 659 4.79 10.88 -30.27
N ARG A 660 4.32 10.98 -31.52
CA ARG A 660 4.95 10.35 -32.71
C ARG A 660 6.24 10.99 -33.18
N PRO A 661 6.39 12.35 -33.30
CA PRO A 661 7.68 12.96 -33.63
C PRO A 661 8.71 12.64 -32.53
N PRO A 662 9.80 11.89 -32.84
CA PRO A 662 10.76 11.49 -31.82
C PRO A 662 11.50 12.68 -31.19
N ALA A 663 11.78 13.73 -31.98
CA ALA A 663 12.44 14.95 -31.48
C ALA A 663 11.62 15.62 -30.37
N THR A 664 10.32 15.81 -30.55
CA THR A 664 9.44 16.41 -29.53
C THR A 664 9.37 15.52 -28.27
N ARG A 665 9.29 14.20 -28.46
CA ARG A 665 9.29 13.27 -27.36
C ARG A 665 10.58 13.33 -26.54
N TYR A 666 11.73 13.30 -27.20
CA TYR A 666 13.02 13.35 -26.50
C TYR A 666 13.27 14.72 -25.85
N ALA A 667 12.90 15.83 -26.50
CA ALA A 667 12.97 17.15 -25.89
C ALA A 667 12.10 17.26 -24.63
N GLY A 668 10.87 16.73 -24.67
CA GLY A 668 9.99 16.70 -23.51
C GLY A 668 10.52 15.83 -22.37
N LEU A 669 11.06 14.64 -22.67
CA LEU A 669 11.69 13.77 -21.66
C LEU A 669 12.95 14.40 -21.07
N LEU A 670 13.75 15.11 -21.88
CA LEU A 670 14.90 15.88 -21.38
C LEU A 670 14.45 16.99 -20.43
N ALA A 671 13.40 17.73 -20.77
CA ALA A 671 12.84 18.75 -19.87
C ALA A 671 12.36 18.15 -18.54
N VAL A 672 11.71 16.99 -18.56
CA VAL A 672 11.35 16.23 -17.35
C VAL A 672 12.61 15.85 -16.55
N ALA A 673 13.62 15.30 -17.19
CA ALA A 673 14.87 14.93 -16.53
C ALA A 673 15.57 16.13 -15.89
N LEU A 674 15.67 17.26 -16.61
CA LEU A 674 16.29 18.48 -16.08
C LEU A 674 15.51 19.09 -14.91
N ALA A 675 14.18 18.92 -14.88
CA ALA A 675 13.37 19.40 -13.77
C ALA A 675 13.45 18.50 -12.53
N LEU A 676 13.63 17.18 -12.70
CA LEU A 676 13.67 16.22 -11.59
C LEU A 676 15.10 16.00 -11.05
N LEU A 677 16.11 16.10 -11.88
CA LEU A 677 17.50 15.82 -11.50
C LEU A 677 17.99 16.66 -10.30
N PRO A 678 17.67 17.96 -10.20
CA PRO A 678 18.01 18.76 -9.03
C PRO A 678 17.29 18.34 -7.73
N LEU A 679 16.22 17.54 -7.83
CA LEU A 679 15.41 17.09 -6.68
C LEU A 679 15.77 15.68 -6.22
N VAL A 680 16.71 15.01 -6.90
CA VAL A 680 17.17 13.68 -6.48
C VAL A 680 17.77 13.79 -5.07
N PRO A 681 17.25 13.03 -4.08
CA PRO A 681 17.73 13.14 -2.72
C PRO A 681 19.12 12.53 -2.56
N ALA A 682 19.98 13.20 -1.80
CA ALA A 682 21.22 12.61 -1.31
C ALA A 682 20.91 11.62 -0.16
N PRO A 683 21.76 10.61 0.05
CA PRO A 683 21.67 9.75 1.23
C PRO A 683 21.67 10.57 2.52
N LEU A 684 20.88 10.15 3.50
CA LEU A 684 20.82 10.82 4.80
C LEU A 684 22.17 10.69 5.51
N ARG A 685 22.62 11.79 6.09
CA ARG A 685 23.84 11.80 6.87
C ARG A 685 23.66 10.93 8.11
N ALA A 686 24.61 10.07 8.40
CA ALA A 686 24.68 9.30 9.63
C ALA A 686 26.06 9.46 10.26
N VAL A 687 26.09 9.54 11.58
CA VAL A 687 27.31 9.60 12.41
C VAL A 687 27.30 8.43 13.39
N ASP A 688 28.43 8.18 14.04
CA ASP A 688 28.46 7.22 15.14
C ASP A 688 27.58 7.72 16.29
N ARG A 689 26.83 6.81 16.89
CA ARG A 689 25.98 7.13 18.04
C ARG A 689 26.86 7.38 19.27
N ALA A 690 26.49 8.32 20.12
CA ALA A 690 27.15 8.53 21.39
C ALA A 690 27.04 7.26 22.27
N GLU A 691 28.13 6.87 22.88
CA GLU A 691 28.17 5.72 23.77
C GLU A 691 27.32 5.97 25.02
N VAL A 692 26.57 4.97 25.42
CA VAL A 692 25.85 5.00 26.71
C VAL A 692 26.85 4.82 27.84
N PRO A 693 26.82 5.67 28.89
CA PRO A 693 27.74 5.54 29.99
C PRO A 693 27.72 4.16 30.66
N SER A 694 28.89 3.61 31.05
CA SER A 694 28.96 2.31 31.72
C SER A 694 28.16 2.28 33.03
N PHE A 695 27.97 3.44 33.68
CA PHE A 695 27.06 3.59 34.82
C PHE A 695 25.66 3.03 34.54
N ILE A 696 25.19 3.19 33.32
CA ILE A 696 23.88 2.70 32.84
C ILE A 696 23.98 1.26 32.36
N VAL A 697 24.90 0.97 31.42
CA VAL A 697 25.04 -0.36 30.78
C VAL A 697 25.37 -1.46 31.78
N ASP A 698 26.26 -1.18 32.75
CA ASP A 698 26.66 -2.15 33.78
C ASP A 698 25.61 -2.32 34.90
N GLY A 699 24.46 -1.60 34.82
CA GLY A 699 23.42 -1.67 35.84
C GLY A 699 23.80 -1.00 37.17
N THR A 700 24.91 -0.24 37.25
CA THR A 700 25.38 0.45 38.46
C THR A 700 24.33 1.41 39.03
N TRP A 701 23.51 2.03 38.16
CA TRP A 701 22.40 2.92 38.52
C TRP A 701 21.41 2.28 39.50
N ALA A 702 21.21 0.96 39.46
CA ALA A 702 20.24 0.25 40.30
C ALA A 702 20.58 0.29 41.78
N SER A 703 21.82 0.62 42.15
CA SER A 703 22.22 0.82 43.55
C SER A 703 21.90 2.23 44.07
N TYR A 704 21.51 3.14 43.19
CA TYR A 704 21.22 4.56 43.50
C TYR A 704 19.75 4.92 43.34
N VAL A 705 18.94 4.10 42.67
CA VAL A 705 17.52 4.38 42.43
C VAL A 705 16.67 3.34 43.12
N GLY A 706 15.84 3.76 44.08
CA GLY A 706 14.90 2.90 44.76
C GLY A 706 13.57 2.75 44.07
N GLU A 707 12.72 1.87 44.58
CA GLU A 707 11.37 1.69 44.07
C GLU A 707 10.57 3.01 44.21
N GLY A 708 9.97 3.47 43.11
CA GLY A 708 9.22 4.73 43.03
C GLY A 708 10.08 6.01 43.04
N GLU A 709 11.38 5.89 42.85
CA GLU A 709 12.32 6.99 42.68
C GLU A 709 12.72 7.18 41.21
N SER A 710 13.34 8.32 40.92
CA SER A 710 13.79 8.66 39.57
C SER A 710 15.31 8.84 39.48
N LEU A 711 15.86 8.58 38.31
CA LEU A 711 17.19 9.04 37.90
C LEU A 711 17.04 10.42 37.25
N VAL A 712 17.77 11.40 37.75
CA VAL A 712 17.72 12.79 37.28
C VAL A 712 18.95 13.12 36.45
N PRO A 713 18.88 13.11 35.11
CA PRO A 713 19.96 13.64 34.26
C PRO A 713 20.16 15.15 34.47
N VAL A 714 21.39 15.59 34.35
CA VAL A 714 21.76 17.00 34.53
C VAL A 714 22.28 17.57 33.19
N PRO A 715 21.53 18.51 32.58
CA PRO A 715 20.15 18.92 32.84
C PRO A 715 19.12 17.83 32.50
N LEU A 716 17.85 18.07 32.83
CA LEU A 716 16.76 17.17 32.41
C LEU A 716 16.71 17.04 30.88
N PRO A 717 16.41 15.83 30.35
CA PRO A 717 16.23 15.66 28.92
C PRO A 717 15.07 16.51 28.40
N ASP A 718 15.29 17.12 27.25
CA ASP A 718 14.36 17.96 26.52
C ASP A 718 14.56 17.80 24.99
N PRO A 719 13.78 18.47 24.10
CA PRO A 719 13.98 18.35 22.65
C PRO A 719 15.36 18.74 22.14
N SER A 720 16.16 19.49 22.90
CA SER A 720 17.53 19.86 22.53
C SER A 720 18.56 18.83 22.96
N ASP A 721 18.23 18.00 23.96
CA ASP A 721 19.08 16.90 24.46
C ASP A 721 18.23 15.75 25.00
N ALA A 722 18.08 14.70 24.22
CA ALA A 722 17.25 13.55 24.54
C ALA A 722 18.06 12.24 24.66
N ASP A 723 19.38 12.32 24.93
CA ASP A 723 20.23 11.12 24.99
C ASP A 723 19.86 10.21 26.17
N ALA A 724 19.35 10.76 27.27
CA ALA A 724 18.87 9.98 28.41
C ALA A 724 17.68 9.03 28.10
N LEU A 725 16.92 9.29 27.00
CA LEU A 725 15.90 8.37 26.54
C LEU A 725 16.52 7.08 26.01
N HIS A 726 17.65 7.20 25.34
CA HIS A 726 18.41 6.01 24.90
C HIS A 726 19.01 5.26 26.08
N TRP A 727 19.53 5.97 27.11
CA TRP A 727 20.00 5.32 28.34
C TRP A 727 18.90 4.51 29.02
N GLN A 728 17.69 5.07 29.11
CA GLN A 728 16.54 4.40 29.71
C GLN A 728 16.14 3.13 28.91
N THR A 729 16.23 3.19 27.57
CA THR A 729 15.97 2.05 26.70
C THR A 729 17.00 0.94 26.90
N GLU A 730 18.28 1.29 26.98
CA GLU A 730 19.38 0.33 27.24
C GLU A 730 19.32 -0.26 28.66
N ALA A 731 18.81 0.49 29.63
CA ALA A 731 18.54 0.01 30.99
C ALA A 731 17.25 -0.82 31.12
N GLY A 732 16.57 -1.14 30.02
CA GLY A 732 15.33 -1.91 30.02
C GLY A 732 14.18 -1.27 30.79
N PHE A 733 14.11 0.08 30.82
CA PHE A 733 13.12 0.88 31.57
C PHE A 733 13.18 0.68 33.09
N GLY A 734 14.35 0.37 33.63
CA GLY A 734 14.53 0.10 35.05
C GLY A 734 14.44 1.35 35.96
N PHE A 735 14.38 2.55 35.41
CA PHE A 735 14.21 3.82 36.13
C PHE A 735 13.31 4.80 35.38
N ALA A 736 12.69 5.71 36.10
CA ALA A 736 11.92 6.82 35.54
C ALA A 736 12.76 8.10 35.38
N LEU A 737 12.35 8.99 34.44
CA LEU A 737 12.98 10.28 34.16
C LEU A 737 11.99 11.41 34.46
N PRO A 738 12.35 12.45 35.24
CA PRO A 738 11.50 13.61 35.48
C PRO A 738 11.29 14.51 34.25
N GLY A 739 12.24 14.51 33.32
CA GLY A 739 12.16 15.16 32.02
C GLY A 739 11.80 14.20 30.90
N GLY A 740 11.96 14.66 29.66
CA GLY A 740 11.75 13.82 28.49
C GLY A 740 11.53 14.64 27.23
N TYR A 741 11.34 13.93 26.11
CA TYR A 741 10.95 14.52 24.84
C TYR A 741 9.54 14.05 24.46
N PHE A 742 8.55 14.81 24.84
CA PHE A 742 7.12 14.57 24.64
C PHE A 742 6.35 15.90 24.65
N ASN A 743 5.09 15.88 24.24
CA ASN A 743 4.16 16.99 24.42
C ASN A 743 3.37 16.75 25.71
N GLY A 744 3.35 17.74 26.60
CA GLY A 744 2.65 17.69 27.87
C GLY A 744 1.99 19.02 28.20
N PRO A 745 1.10 19.08 29.22
CA PRO A 745 0.40 20.28 29.62
C PRO A 745 1.30 21.21 30.46
N TYR A 746 1.03 22.53 30.40
CA TYR A 746 1.65 23.55 31.21
C TYR A 746 0.60 24.46 31.81
N GLY A 747 0.72 24.70 33.11
CA GLY A 747 -0.14 25.61 33.87
C GLY A 747 -1.61 25.16 33.97
N ASP A 748 -2.44 26.01 34.57
CA ASP A 748 -3.86 25.68 34.81
C ASP A 748 -4.70 25.55 33.52
N GLU A 749 -4.32 26.27 32.45
CA GLU A 749 -4.98 26.21 31.15
C GLU A 749 -4.54 24.99 30.33
N ARG A 750 -3.55 24.22 30.81
CA ARG A 750 -3.02 23.01 30.16
C ARG A 750 -2.55 23.24 28.73
N VAL A 751 -1.92 24.40 28.46
CA VAL A 751 -1.34 24.66 27.13
C VAL A 751 -0.23 23.66 26.85
N GLY A 752 -0.19 23.14 25.65
CA GLY A 752 0.81 22.15 25.25
C GLY A 752 2.21 22.76 25.17
N ILE A 753 3.17 22.07 25.79
CA ILE A 753 4.60 22.39 25.68
C ILE A 753 5.41 21.15 25.29
N TYR A 754 6.64 21.39 24.82
CA TYR A 754 7.59 20.32 24.53
C TYR A 754 8.40 19.97 25.79
N GLY A 755 8.18 18.77 26.36
CA GLY A 755 8.82 18.28 27.58
C GLY A 755 7.97 18.42 28.83
N ALA A 756 8.59 18.19 29.99
CA ALA A 756 7.96 18.33 31.29
C ALA A 756 7.78 19.79 31.66
N GLU A 757 6.81 20.07 32.57
CA GLU A 757 6.59 21.42 33.11
C GLU A 757 7.88 22.00 33.69
N PRO A 758 8.31 23.18 33.21
CA PRO A 758 9.56 23.81 33.65
C PRO A 758 9.53 24.16 35.13
N ARG A 759 10.53 23.73 35.89
CA ARG A 759 10.73 24.08 37.29
C ARG A 759 11.99 24.93 37.43
N PHE A 760 12.16 25.58 38.58
CA PHE A 760 13.31 26.44 38.81
C PHE A 760 14.65 25.74 38.49
N THR A 761 14.87 24.56 39.05
CA THR A 761 16.12 23.82 38.92
C THR A 761 16.35 23.35 37.48
N SER A 762 15.33 22.88 36.79
CA SER A 762 15.45 22.47 35.39
C SER A 762 15.81 23.63 34.46
N ASN A 763 15.17 24.80 34.67
CA ASN A 763 15.46 26.02 33.91
C ASN A 763 16.88 26.53 34.16
N LEU A 764 17.30 26.57 35.43
CA LEU A 764 18.64 27.00 35.82
C LEU A 764 19.72 26.10 35.15
N LEU A 765 19.59 24.81 35.26
CA LEU A 765 20.55 23.87 34.68
C LEU A 765 20.56 23.92 33.13
N ARG A 766 19.42 24.17 32.51
CA ARG A 766 19.34 24.39 31.06
C ARG A 766 20.07 25.68 30.64
N GLU A 767 19.91 26.76 31.42
CA GLU A 767 20.63 28.01 31.17
C GLU A 767 22.13 27.83 31.31
N VAL A 768 22.60 27.16 32.36
CA VAL A 768 24.02 26.83 32.56
C VAL A 768 24.57 26.00 31.42
N ARG A 769 23.84 24.99 30.95
CA ARG A 769 24.22 24.20 29.75
C ARG A 769 24.44 25.10 28.53
N ASN A 770 23.53 26.09 28.33
CA ASN A 770 23.56 26.92 27.13
C ASN A 770 24.61 28.02 27.18
N THR A 771 24.84 28.61 28.36
CA THR A 771 25.75 29.77 28.54
C THR A 771 27.16 29.39 29.03
N GLY A 772 27.28 28.29 29.78
CA GLY A 772 28.51 27.91 30.48
C GLY A 772 28.81 28.79 31.72
N GLU A 773 27.90 29.70 32.07
CA GLU A 773 28.06 30.60 33.23
C GLU A 773 27.65 29.90 34.53
N ILE A 774 28.49 30.02 35.56
CA ILE A 774 28.17 29.48 36.89
C ILE A 774 27.44 30.56 37.71
N PRO A 775 26.16 30.39 38.01
CA PRO A 775 25.38 31.42 38.69
C PRO A 775 25.74 31.58 40.16
N PRO A 776 25.48 32.74 40.79
CA PRO A 776 25.63 32.93 42.21
C PRO A 776 24.49 32.26 42.98
N VAL A 777 24.73 31.02 43.43
CA VAL A 777 23.74 30.24 44.20
C VAL A 777 23.62 30.80 45.62
N ASN A 778 22.40 31.05 46.07
CA ASN A 778 22.03 31.49 47.42
C ASN A 778 21.16 30.45 48.16
N ASP A 779 20.81 30.68 49.41
CA ASP A 779 20.02 29.72 50.21
C ASP A 779 18.58 29.52 49.66
N SER A 780 17.97 30.56 49.07
CA SER A 780 16.65 30.41 48.43
C SER A 780 16.71 29.47 47.24
N TRP A 781 17.79 29.54 46.43
CA TRP A 781 17.96 28.64 45.29
C TRP A 781 18.22 27.18 45.70
N ARG A 782 18.97 27.00 46.78
CA ARG A 782 19.18 25.66 47.37
C ARG A 782 17.84 25.05 47.84
N GLU A 783 17.01 25.88 48.46
CA GLU A 783 15.68 25.43 48.89
C GLU A 783 14.77 25.07 47.71
N GLN A 784 14.75 25.91 46.64
CA GLN A 784 14.03 25.58 45.42
C GLN A 784 14.53 24.28 44.80
N ALA A 785 15.83 24.07 44.72
CA ALA A 785 16.40 22.82 44.23
C ALA A 785 15.96 21.62 45.07
N ARG A 786 15.91 21.76 46.40
CA ARG A 786 15.45 20.71 47.29
C ARG A 786 13.98 20.37 47.09
N VAL A 787 13.14 21.39 46.89
CA VAL A 787 11.71 21.22 46.58
C VAL A 787 11.53 20.50 45.22
N ASP A 788 12.31 20.87 44.21
CA ASP A 788 12.24 20.26 42.87
C ASP A 788 12.71 18.79 42.89
N LEU A 789 13.81 18.50 43.59
CA LEU A 789 14.33 17.13 43.74
C LEU A 789 13.37 16.22 44.49
N ALA A 790 12.72 16.76 45.55
CA ALA A 790 11.68 16.04 46.29
C ALA A 790 10.45 15.77 45.40
N TYR A 791 10.03 16.77 44.61
CA TYR A 791 8.94 16.58 43.64
C TYR A 791 9.24 15.49 42.63
N TRP A 792 10.44 15.48 42.09
CA TRP A 792 10.90 14.46 41.14
C TRP A 792 11.16 13.11 41.80
N LYS A 793 11.05 12.98 43.10
CA LYS A 793 11.43 11.80 43.87
C LYS A 793 12.82 11.32 43.45
N ALA A 794 13.77 12.23 43.38
CA ALA A 794 15.09 11.98 42.88
C ALA A 794 15.88 11.04 43.82
N GLY A 795 16.31 9.86 43.33
CA GLY A 795 17.25 8.97 44.03
C GLY A 795 18.70 9.38 43.74
N VAL A 796 18.96 9.81 42.54
CA VAL A 796 20.31 10.18 42.07
C VAL A 796 20.27 11.25 40.98
N LEU A 797 21.29 12.17 41.04
CA LEU A 797 21.58 13.05 39.91
C LEU A 797 22.76 12.46 39.13
N VAL A 798 22.68 12.56 37.80
CA VAL A 798 23.68 11.98 36.88
C VAL A 798 24.06 13.04 35.84
N LEU A 799 25.35 13.41 35.79
CA LEU A 799 25.89 14.32 34.77
C LEU A 799 26.89 13.56 33.88
N ALA A 800 26.49 13.31 32.64
CA ALA A 800 27.37 12.75 31.62
C ALA A 800 28.27 13.84 31.01
N PRO A 801 29.42 13.47 30.39
CA PRO A 801 30.24 14.41 29.64
C PRO A 801 29.43 15.07 28.51
N GLN A 802 29.42 16.39 28.50
CA GLN A 802 28.68 17.21 27.55
C GLN A 802 29.27 18.62 27.48
N PRO A 803 28.88 19.48 26.54
CA PRO A 803 29.28 20.89 26.55
C PRO A 803 28.92 21.56 27.88
N ASN A 804 29.85 22.32 28.43
CA ASN A 804 29.71 23.06 29.71
C ASN A 804 29.49 22.17 30.95
N ASP A 805 29.85 20.90 30.94
CA ASP A 805 29.72 19.95 32.07
C ASP A 805 30.41 20.42 33.35
N SER A 806 31.57 21.09 33.24
CA SER A 806 32.27 21.67 34.40
C SER A 806 31.47 22.78 35.09
N ALA A 807 30.76 23.60 34.33
CA ALA A 807 29.88 24.64 34.86
C ALA A 807 28.60 24.02 35.48
N LEU A 808 28.03 23.01 34.83
CA LEU A 808 26.90 22.25 35.35
C LEU A 808 27.28 21.56 36.67
N ARG A 809 28.43 20.87 36.71
CA ARG A 809 28.95 20.22 37.91
C ARG A 809 29.09 21.21 39.06
N ALA A 810 29.80 22.35 38.82
CA ALA A 810 30.02 23.37 39.86
C ALA A 810 28.68 23.97 40.34
N THR A 811 27.70 24.11 39.48
CA THR A 811 26.36 24.60 39.85
C THR A 811 25.62 23.59 40.73
N VAL A 812 25.62 22.31 40.39
CA VAL A 812 25.02 21.25 41.19
C VAL A 812 25.69 21.14 42.56
N GLU A 813 27.04 21.15 42.61
CA GLU A 813 27.79 21.14 43.86
C GLU A 813 27.45 22.32 44.78
N LYS A 814 27.25 23.52 44.20
CA LYS A 814 26.76 24.70 44.97
C LYS A 814 25.32 24.57 45.46
N LEU A 815 24.42 23.96 44.64
CA LEU A 815 23.02 23.74 45.00
C LEU A 815 22.87 22.70 46.13
N LEU A 816 23.60 21.57 46.03
CA LEU A 816 23.53 20.47 46.99
C LEU A 816 24.42 20.69 48.24
N GLY A 817 25.51 21.45 48.11
CA GLY A 817 26.52 21.66 49.14
C GLY A 817 27.50 20.49 49.27
N GLU A 818 27.49 19.54 48.31
CA GLU A 818 28.37 18.38 48.29
C GLU A 818 28.93 18.11 46.89
N SER A 819 30.09 17.47 46.87
CA SER A 819 30.80 17.16 45.63
C SER A 819 30.33 15.83 45.01
N GLY A 820 30.17 15.85 43.69
CA GLY A 820 29.85 14.64 42.90
C GLY A 820 30.97 13.61 42.93
N LYS A 821 30.63 12.33 42.75
CA LYS A 821 31.56 11.23 42.61
C LYS A 821 31.61 10.79 41.15
N TRP A 822 32.81 10.54 40.60
CA TRP A 822 32.95 10.00 39.28
C TRP A 822 32.77 8.47 39.30
N VAL A 823 31.72 7.97 38.68
CA VAL A 823 31.38 6.53 38.68
C VAL A 823 30.90 6.14 37.27
N GLY A 824 31.48 5.13 36.68
CA GLY A 824 31.01 4.54 35.41
C GLY A 824 30.88 5.55 34.27
N GLY A 825 31.80 6.56 34.16
CA GLY A 825 31.82 7.53 33.09
C GLY A 825 30.92 8.76 33.30
N VAL A 826 30.33 8.93 34.49
CA VAL A 826 29.45 10.08 34.84
C VAL A 826 29.75 10.64 36.21
N TRP A 827 29.42 11.89 36.47
CA TRP A 827 29.34 12.46 37.79
C TRP A 827 28.01 12.07 38.45
N VAL A 828 28.06 11.57 39.73
CA VAL A 828 26.91 11.06 40.46
C VAL A 828 26.82 11.74 41.80
N TRP A 829 25.61 12.19 42.16
CA TRP A 829 25.23 12.62 43.50
C TRP A 829 24.12 11.72 44.00
N ASP A 830 24.47 10.93 45.04
CA ASP A 830 23.53 10.02 45.72
C ASP A 830 22.70 10.86 46.70
N LEU A 831 21.39 10.89 46.56
CA LEU A 831 20.49 11.70 47.39
C LEU A 831 19.93 10.95 48.60
N HIS A 832 20.41 9.70 48.84
CA HIS A 832 20.06 8.97 50.05
C HIS A 832 21.11 9.21 51.13
N GLU A 833 20.70 9.79 52.20
CA GLU A 833 21.55 9.91 53.40
C GLU A 833 21.96 8.52 53.90
N GLY A 834 23.19 8.10 53.68
CA GLY A 834 24.04 7.22 54.46
C GLY A 834 23.64 5.79 54.81
N THR A 835 22.51 5.20 54.32
CA THR A 835 21.96 3.96 54.88
C THR A 835 21.36 2.99 53.86
N ARG A 836 22.05 2.65 52.74
CA ARG A 836 21.66 1.42 51.98
C ARG A 836 22.79 0.41 51.89
N PRO A 837 22.54 -0.89 52.24
CA PRO A 837 23.50 -1.94 51.90
C PRO A 837 23.57 -2.06 50.38
N ARG A 838 24.79 -2.08 49.82
CA ARG A 838 25.06 -2.31 48.40
C ARG A 838 24.37 -3.57 47.92
N ALA A 839 23.39 -3.43 47.04
CA ALA A 839 22.83 -4.56 46.30
C ALA A 839 23.92 -5.18 45.38
N ALA A 840 23.95 -6.51 45.30
CA ALA A 840 24.82 -7.21 44.37
C ALA A 840 24.45 -6.87 42.92
N PRO A 841 25.40 -6.80 41.98
CA PRO A 841 25.13 -6.46 40.59
C PRO A 841 24.12 -7.46 40.00
N ILE A 842 23.04 -6.90 39.42
CA ILE A 842 22.03 -7.66 38.70
C ILE A 842 22.66 -8.08 37.37
N THR A 843 22.97 -9.34 37.18
CA THR A 843 23.25 -9.91 35.86
C THR A 843 21.95 -9.93 35.08
N LEU A 844 21.84 -9.05 34.11
CA LEU A 844 20.74 -9.06 33.12
C LEU A 844 20.83 -10.33 32.26
N PRO A 845 19.70 -10.98 31.93
CA PRO A 845 19.66 -12.19 31.15
C PRO A 845 20.06 -12.01 29.68
#